data_15b6e95d70181831d6e89b2bff539d02
#
_entry.id   15b6e95d70181831d6e89b2bff539d02
#
_cell.length_a   1.000
_cell.length_b   1.000
_cell.length_c   1.000
_cell.angle_alpha   90.00
_cell.angle_beta   90.00
_cell.angle_gamma   90.00
#
_symmetry.space_group_name_H-M   'P 1'
#
loop_
_entity.id
_entity.type
_entity.pdbx_description
1 polymer ?
#
loop_
_entity_poly.entity_id
_entity_poly.type
_entity_poly.pdbx_seq_one_letter_code
_entity_poly.pdbx_strand_id
1 'polypeptide(L)'
;MELRDFLARIDNVKQVGAEQWHGNCPACNDKHGHLYISQSRDGVILLDCKHGCTFDEIVSAVGVEKKQLFKERTPWEFLREHIYTDGQNVTVAKKVIYLTDEGKKQAVWYRYRTGKWEKGLGGFKVPLYHLSAMVDVVKVYMAEGEKDVETLERMGLTATTSPNGAGSKLRSDLVRYFKGKDVVILSDNDETGIDFANHCAESIRPKANSVKVIKAAEIYPDVKAKGDISDIAAIVGDDEAKRLLTAAENTALTVETVVPSKPPENADEAVAFFRDRGLFPESYTFDDMGNAQLFMDLFGSELRFNTTAKEWFVFVKGHWQRDTGGMYASEKMKLMQSALGKYAQSGAIADKKALTSFESNVKRLGKLNVREAALKDARSIDWIENDRLDSDPLLLNCINGTLNLKTLKFKPHDPNDMISKISGVIYDPAAKSPEWDKFIDTVMCRDKDKAHFLQKALGYSLTGLTSEECFFILYGATTRNGKGTMTNAINTLMGDYALTANPESFAQRSNKDGRQASGDIARLAGARFVNVSEPQKNMQLDAALMKTLTGRDVITARHLHEREFQFIPQFKQWWQTNFLPTVHDQTLFSSKRVKVITFDKHFGDDERDVTLKDRLCTPENISGILNWCLEGLRMYWEEGLKSPLAVVEATLAYADSSDKLKTFINECLVSDEYSSCTAKDAYIAYKMWCKENGYLYENKSKWMQSMRSKGLVEDRGKVGNNWCYNIINKYDIASEYKPSTQCDEPRKVNEIMLLDEKSRKTGDMIDLPF
;
A
#
# COMPACT_ATOMS: atom_id res chain seq x y z
N MET A 1 18.03 -4.60 49.68
CA MET A 1 17.17 -4.35 50.90
C MET A 1 15.88 -3.73 50.43
N GLU A 2 14.75 -4.19 50.96
CA GLU A 2 13.50 -3.54 50.66
C GLU A 2 13.32 -2.23 51.45
N LEU A 3 12.59 -1.28 50.88
CA LEU A 3 12.35 0.04 51.50
C LEU A 3 11.80 -0.10 52.89
N ARG A 4 10.89 -1.05 53.13
CA ARG A 4 10.28 -1.31 54.45
C ARG A 4 11.31 -1.68 55.51
N ASP A 5 12.31 -2.48 55.15
CA ASP A 5 13.40 -2.92 56.05
C ASP A 5 14.37 -1.78 56.36
N PHE A 6 14.55 -0.87 55.40
CA PHE A 6 15.34 0.35 55.61
C PHE A 6 14.59 1.33 56.54
N LEU A 7 13.30 1.57 56.27
CA LEU A 7 12.46 2.46 57.11
C LEU A 7 12.37 1.98 58.56
N ALA A 8 12.36 0.67 58.79
CA ALA A 8 12.35 0.09 60.16
C ALA A 8 13.61 0.37 61.00
N ARG A 9 14.68 0.86 60.36
CA ARG A 9 15.96 1.21 61.04
C ARG A 9 16.11 2.72 61.27
N ILE A 10 15.09 3.52 60.91
CA ILE A 10 15.08 4.96 61.07
C ILE A 10 14.03 5.30 62.12
N ASP A 11 14.43 6.11 63.12
CA ASP A 11 13.52 6.56 64.17
C ASP A 11 12.54 7.61 63.68
N ASN A 12 11.33 7.62 64.27
CA ASN A 12 10.31 8.61 64.02
C ASN A 12 9.88 8.77 62.55
N VAL A 13 9.78 7.65 61.81
CA VAL A 13 9.39 7.64 60.40
C VAL A 13 7.90 7.95 60.28
N LYS A 14 7.56 8.92 59.42
CA LYS A 14 6.19 9.28 59.01
C LYS A 14 6.08 9.32 57.51
N GLN A 15 5.06 8.70 56.96
CA GLN A 15 4.74 8.80 55.53
C GLN A 15 4.11 10.17 55.24
N VAL A 16 4.65 10.88 54.26
CA VAL A 16 4.19 12.23 53.88
C VAL A 16 3.70 12.28 52.41
N GLY A 17 3.86 11.21 51.64
CA GLY A 17 3.40 11.06 50.26
C GLY A 17 3.31 9.60 49.89
N ALA A 18 2.83 9.30 48.67
CA ALA A 18 2.66 7.91 48.17
C ALA A 18 3.97 7.08 48.24
N GLU A 19 5.11 7.70 47.97
CA GLU A 19 6.44 7.08 47.96
C GLU A 19 7.47 7.97 48.68
N GLN A 20 7.03 8.71 49.72
CA GLN A 20 7.87 9.66 50.45
C GLN A 20 7.64 9.55 51.95
N TRP A 21 8.75 9.55 52.73
CA TRP A 21 8.77 9.46 54.17
C TRP A 21 9.72 10.49 54.74
N HIS A 22 9.47 10.92 55.97
CA HIS A 22 10.39 11.69 56.79
C HIS A 22 10.73 10.88 58.00
N GLY A 23 11.97 11.00 58.48
CA GLY A 23 12.42 10.37 59.72
C GLY A 23 13.59 11.12 60.35
N ASN A 24 14.01 10.71 61.52
CA ASN A 24 15.19 11.25 62.17
C ASN A 24 16.44 10.81 61.41
N CYS A 25 17.37 11.73 61.19
CA CYS A 25 18.62 11.38 60.51
C CYS A 25 19.60 10.75 61.51
N PRO A 26 20.02 9.48 61.32
CA PRO A 26 20.93 8.83 62.31
C PRO A 26 22.35 9.37 62.19
N ALA A 27 22.74 10.00 61.09
CA ALA A 27 24.09 10.53 60.88
C ALA A 27 24.33 11.83 61.65
N CYS A 28 23.35 12.73 61.74
CA CYS A 28 23.47 13.97 62.49
C CYS A 28 22.70 13.96 63.83
N ASN A 29 22.18 12.80 64.21
CA ASN A 29 21.42 12.63 65.48
C ASN A 29 20.19 13.56 65.58
N ASP A 30 19.61 13.90 64.44
CA ASP A 30 18.44 14.75 64.33
C ASP A 30 17.21 14.08 64.98
N LYS A 31 16.48 14.86 65.81
CA LYS A 31 15.26 14.39 66.48
C LYS A 31 13.98 15.01 65.91
N HIS A 32 14.08 15.78 64.82
CA HIS A 32 12.97 16.54 64.25
C HIS A 32 12.48 16.04 62.89
N GLY A 33 12.99 14.92 62.42
CA GLY A 33 12.51 14.27 61.20
C GLY A 33 12.98 14.95 59.89
N HIS A 34 14.20 15.48 59.89
CA HIS A 34 14.77 16.20 58.74
C HIS A 34 15.40 15.30 57.64
N LEU A 35 15.32 13.98 57.78
CA LEU A 35 15.73 13.03 56.76
C LEU A 35 14.54 12.73 55.85
N TYR A 36 14.63 13.12 54.58
CA TYR A 36 13.70 12.79 53.53
C TYR A 36 14.11 11.49 52.89
N ILE A 37 13.19 10.55 52.79
CA ILE A 37 13.38 9.22 52.23
C ILE A 37 12.35 9.05 51.11
N SER A 38 12.80 8.68 49.94
CA SER A 38 11.89 8.38 48.85
C SER A 38 12.40 7.16 48.07
N GLN A 39 11.50 6.54 47.28
CA GLN A 39 11.87 5.47 46.39
C GLN A 39 11.66 5.93 44.95
N SER A 40 12.68 5.77 44.12
CA SER A 40 12.57 6.01 42.69
C SER A 40 11.71 4.92 42.00
N ARG A 41 11.20 5.19 40.81
CA ARG A 41 10.46 4.18 40.00
C ARG A 41 11.24 2.90 39.76
N ASP A 42 12.57 2.95 39.79
CA ASP A 42 13.47 1.81 39.64
C ASP A 42 13.75 1.09 40.97
N GLY A 43 13.06 1.47 42.03
CA GLY A 43 13.18 0.84 43.36
C GLY A 43 14.40 1.28 44.20
N VAL A 44 15.16 2.29 43.75
CA VAL A 44 16.35 2.81 44.47
C VAL A 44 15.89 3.71 45.59
N ILE A 45 16.43 3.53 46.81
CA ILE A 45 16.16 4.35 47.95
C ILE A 45 16.98 5.65 47.88
N LEU A 46 16.32 6.78 47.86
CA LEU A 46 16.91 8.11 47.83
C LEU A 46 16.81 8.74 49.20
N LEU A 47 17.90 9.35 49.69
CA LEU A 47 18.03 9.97 50.99
C LEU A 47 18.50 11.42 50.84
N ASP A 48 17.82 12.33 51.48
CA ASP A 48 18.18 13.76 51.55
C ASP A 48 18.01 14.30 52.98
N CYS A 49 19.14 14.62 53.61
CA CYS A 49 19.12 15.22 54.96
C CYS A 49 19.25 16.74 54.87
N LYS A 50 18.31 17.48 55.42
CA LYS A 50 18.32 18.97 55.41
C LYS A 50 19.48 19.57 56.20
N HIS A 51 20.16 18.81 57.04
CA HIS A 51 21.38 19.25 57.74
C HIS A 51 22.65 18.95 56.93
N GLY A 52 22.52 18.50 55.65
CA GLY A 52 23.62 18.32 54.74
C GLY A 52 24.44 17.04 54.94
N CYS A 53 23.92 16.06 55.70
CA CYS A 53 24.56 14.74 55.75
C CYS A 53 24.57 14.06 54.39
N THR A 54 25.73 13.52 54.01
CA THR A 54 25.88 12.81 52.76
C THR A 54 25.17 11.45 52.79
N PHE A 55 24.85 10.93 51.64
CA PHE A 55 24.25 9.61 51.48
C PHE A 55 25.10 8.52 52.22
N ASP A 56 26.41 8.59 52.07
CA ASP A 56 27.33 7.59 52.66
C ASP A 56 27.37 7.67 54.18
N GLU A 57 27.29 8.87 54.77
CA GLU A 57 27.22 9.06 56.23
C GLU A 57 25.89 8.52 56.79
N ILE A 58 24.76 8.75 56.12
CA ILE A 58 23.46 8.25 56.55
C ILE A 58 23.43 6.71 56.49
N VAL A 59 23.86 6.14 55.39
CA VAL A 59 23.88 4.68 55.15
C VAL A 59 24.82 3.97 56.17
N SER A 60 25.99 4.55 56.45
CA SER A 60 26.90 4.07 57.48
C SER A 60 26.31 4.12 58.87
N ALA A 61 25.62 5.21 59.23
CA ALA A 61 24.98 5.37 60.53
C ALA A 61 23.76 4.42 60.72
N VAL A 62 23.05 4.05 59.66
CA VAL A 62 22.00 3.02 59.66
C VAL A 62 22.57 1.60 59.79
N GLY A 63 23.88 1.41 59.55
CA GLY A 63 24.55 0.11 59.59
C GLY A 63 24.19 -0.80 58.44
N VAL A 64 24.03 -0.26 57.23
CA VAL A 64 23.77 -1.01 56.00
C VAL A 64 24.89 -0.74 55.01
N GLU A 65 25.22 -1.73 54.20
CA GLU A 65 26.18 -1.50 53.12
C GLU A 65 25.47 -0.82 51.92
N LYS A 66 26.16 0.14 51.32
CA LYS A 66 25.65 0.91 50.18
C LYS A 66 25.05 0.02 49.06
N LYS A 67 25.74 -1.12 48.75
CA LYS A 67 25.28 -2.08 47.74
C LYS A 67 23.90 -2.73 48.04
N GLN A 68 23.51 -2.79 49.33
CA GLN A 68 22.21 -3.37 49.75
C GLN A 68 21.02 -2.48 49.45
N LEU A 69 21.22 -1.17 49.22
CA LEU A 69 20.22 -0.21 48.89
C LEU A 69 19.96 -0.08 47.38
N PHE A 70 20.81 -0.66 46.57
CA PHE A 70 20.65 -0.73 45.14
C PHE A 70 20.20 -2.14 44.77
N LYS A 71 19.16 -2.24 43.92
CA LYS A 71 18.80 -3.51 43.34
C LYS A 71 19.98 -3.98 42.48
N GLU A 72 20.49 -5.20 42.67
CA GLU A 72 21.46 -5.77 41.76
C GLU A 72 20.83 -5.77 40.37
N ARG A 73 21.32 -4.89 39.47
CA ARG A 73 20.94 -4.92 38.07
C ARG A 73 21.58 -6.17 37.47
N THR A 74 20.78 -7.06 36.97
CA THR A 74 21.27 -8.12 36.08
C THR A 74 22.09 -7.42 34.99
N PRO A 75 23.33 -7.81 34.74
CA PRO A 75 24.14 -7.21 33.68
C PRO A 75 23.37 -7.35 32.37
N TRP A 76 23.24 -6.26 31.61
CA TRP A 76 22.65 -6.32 30.30
C TRP A 76 23.40 -7.34 29.46
N GLU A 77 22.64 -8.19 28.75
CA GLU A 77 23.21 -9.19 27.85
C GLU A 77 23.78 -8.49 26.61
N PHE A 78 25.03 -8.75 26.29
CA PHE A 78 25.65 -8.28 25.05
C PHE A 78 25.02 -9.00 23.85
N LEU A 79 24.46 -8.21 22.87
CA LEU A 79 23.95 -8.77 21.65
C LEU A 79 24.94 -8.65 20.49
N ARG A 80 25.44 -7.44 20.23
CA ARG A 80 26.36 -7.17 19.13
C ARG A 80 27.00 -5.79 19.26
N GLU A 81 28.04 -5.54 18.48
CA GLU A 81 28.65 -4.21 18.34
C GLU A 81 28.86 -3.86 16.89
N HIS A 82 28.80 -2.56 16.59
CA HIS A 82 29.07 -1.99 15.29
C HIS A 82 30.20 -0.97 15.41
N ILE A 83 31.28 -1.16 14.63
CA ILE A 83 32.46 -0.31 14.64
C ILE A 83 32.36 0.74 13.54
N TYR A 84 32.55 1.98 13.91
CA TYR A 84 32.53 3.11 13.00
C TYR A 84 33.94 3.57 12.69
N THR A 85 34.23 3.74 11.39
CA THR A 85 35.50 4.23 10.88
C THR A 85 35.31 5.57 10.18
N ASP A 86 36.37 6.37 10.11
CA ASP A 86 36.40 7.57 9.30
C ASP A 86 36.63 7.25 7.80
N GLY A 87 36.75 8.30 6.95
CA GLY A 87 36.96 8.12 5.51
C GLY A 87 38.32 7.48 5.14
N GLN A 88 39.25 7.36 6.08
CA GLN A 88 40.55 6.69 5.93
C GLN A 88 40.56 5.31 6.57
N ASN A 89 39.42 4.78 6.94
CA ASN A 89 39.23 3.48 7.61
C ASN A 89 39.84 3.41 9.02
N VAL A 90 40.02 4.55 9.69
CA VAL A 90 40.49 4.58 11.07
C VAL A 90 39.31 4.48 12.02
N THR A 91 39.39 3.56 12.99
CA THR A 91 38.34 3.36 14.00
C THR A 91 38.19 4.60 14.89
N VAL A 92 36.95 5.10 14.99
CA VAL A 92 36.62 6.35 15.72
C VAL A 92 35.55 6.19 16.80
N ALA A 93 34.61 5.26 16.61
CA ALA A 93 33.55 5.01 17.57
C ALA A 93 33.00 3.58 17.43
N LYS A 94 32.28 3.11 18.44
CA LYS A 94 31.44 1.91 18.33
C LYS A 94 30.11 2.08 19.03
N LYS A 95 29.10 1.40 18.50
CA LYS A 95 27.75 1.27 19.05
C LYS A 95 27.59 -0.17 19.53
N VAL A 96 27.34 -0.36 20.80
CA VAL A 96 27.11 -1.67 21.39
C VAL A 96 25.65 -1.83 21.76
N ILE A 97 25.04 -2.87 21.28
CA ILE A 97 23.63 -3.18 21.54
C ILE A 97 23.55 -4.24 22.63
N TYR A 98 22.81 -3.93 23.67
CA TYR A 98 22.53 -4.80 24.80
C TYR A 98 21.04 -5.14 24.86
N LEU A 99 20.72 -6.29 25.42
CA LEU A 99 19.37 -6.65 25.84
C LEU A 99 19.25 -6.32 27.34
N THR A 100 18.28 -5.49 27.69
CA THR A 100 18.00 -5.16 29.08
C THR A 100 17.22 -6.30 29.75
N ASP A 101 17.20 -6.31 31.07
CA ASP A 101 16.38 -7.20 31.90
C ASP A 101 14.87 -7.16 31.57
N GLU A 102 14.40 -6.07 30.98
CA GLU A 102 13.04 -5.93 30.47
C GLU A 102 12.85 -6.49 29.04
N GLY A 103 13.86 -7.11 28.44
CA GLY A 103 13.82 -7.61 27.07
C GLY A 103 13.89 -6.52 25.99
N LYS A 104 14.25 -5.29 26.35
CA LYS A 104 14.39 -4.17 25.38
C LYS A 104 15.83 -4.04 24.90
N LYS A 105 16.00 -3.74 23.61
CA LYS A 105 17.30 -3.42 23.05
C LYS A 105 17.72 -2.01 23.46
N GLN A 106 18.94 -1.87 24.00
CA GLN A 106 19.52 -0.61 24.41
C GLN A 106 20.88 -0.41 23.73
N ALA A 107 21.04 0.73 23.05
CA ALA A 107 22.30 1.09 22.40
C ALA A 107 23.17 1.93 23.34
N VAL A 108 24.46 1.59 23.43
CA VAL A 108 25.46 2.34 24.19
C VAL A 108 26.60 2.69 23.25
N TRP A 109 26.93 3.99 23.18
CA TRP A 109 28.02 4.49 22.38
C TRP A 109 29.35 4.53 23.13
N TYR A 110 30.45 4.24 22.42
CA TYR A 110 31.82 4.38 22.88
C TYR A 110 32.61 5.14 21.83
N ARG A 111 33.48 6.03 22.30
CA ARG A 111 34.44 6.75 21.46
C ARG A 111 35.81 6.11 21.56
N TYR A 112 36.56 6.00 20.46
CA TYR A 112 37.91 5.54 20.45
C TYR A 112 38.87 6.73 20.54
N ARG A 113 39.70 6.79 21.59
CA ARG A 113 40.72 7.82 21.78
C ARG A 113 41.96 7.23 22.39
N THR A 114 43.16 7.64 21.89
CA THR A 114 44.47 7.26 22.46
C THR A 114 44.61 5.77 22.77
N GLY A 115 44.08 4.90 21.89
CA GLY A 115 44.17 3.46 22.03
C GLY A 115 43.15 2.82 22.98
N LYS A 116 42.16 3.57 23.48
CA LYS A 116 41.17 3.06 24.46
C LYS A 116 39.73 3.46 24.07
N TRP A 117 38.77 2.64 24.51
CA TRP A 117 37.36 2.89 24.40
C TRP A 117 36.84 3.66 25.61
N GLU A 118 36.30 4.85 25.39
CA GLU A 118 35.65 5.68 26.39
C GLU A 118 34.10 5.61 26.20
N LYS A 119 33.36 5.36 27.28
CA LYS A 119 31.89 5.32 27.25
C LYS A 119 31.34 6.71 27.00
N GLY A 120 30.43 6.83 26.01
CA GLY A 120 29.81 8.09 25.57
C GLY A 120 30.60 8.75 24.44
N LEU A 121 29.97 9.69 23.75
CA LEU A 121 30.56 10.36 22.58
C LEU A 121 31.23 11.70 22.93
N GLY A 122 30.87 12.32 24.05
CA GLY A 122 31.46 13.63 24.46
C GLY A 122 31.38 14.73 23.41
N GLY A 123 30.25 14.81 22.67
CA GLY A 123 30.05 15.76 21.56
C GLY A 123 30.71 15.37 20.24
N PHE A 124 31.37 14.21 20.15
CA PHE A 124 31.94 13.69 18.91
C PHE A 124 30.85 13.38 17.87
N LYS A 125 31.05 13.90 16.65
CA LYS A 125 30.15 13.65 15.53
C LYS A 125 30.53 12.37 14.81
N VAL A 126 29.81 11.30 15.09
CA VAL A 126 30.02 9.98 14.47
C VAL A 126 29.81 10.09 12.95
N PRO A 127 30.69 9.51 12.10
CA PRO A 127 30.52 9.46 10.64
C PRO A 127 29.40 8.51 10.22
N LEU A 128 29.16 8.38 8.91
CA LEU A 128 28.32 7.31 8.34
C LEU A 128 28.96 5.96 8.65
N TYR A 129 28.12 4.94 8.80
CA TYR A 129 28.58 3.58 8.98
C TYR A 129 29.26 3.08 7.70
N HIS A 130 30.44 2.46 7.82
CA HIS A 130 31.29 2.02 6.71
C HIS A 130 31.62 3.12 5.69
N LEU A 131 31.84 4.35 6.15
CA LEU A 131 32.11 5.52 5.31
C LEU A 131 33.24 5.30 4.31
N SER A 132 34.31 4.61 4.70
CA SER A 132 35.48 4.35 3.84
C SER A 132 35.12 3.55 2.58
N ALA A 133 34.17 2.61 2.68
CA ALA A 133 33.72 1.80 1.54
C ALA A 133 32.98 2.62 0.49
N MET A 134 32.43 3.79 0.88
CA MET A 134 31.69 4.66 -0.03
C MET A 134 32.56 5.58 -0.88
N VAL A 135 33.85 5.79 -0.53
CA VAL A 135 34.65 6.89 -1.09
C VAL A 135 34.78 6.77 -2.62
N ASP A 136 35.13 5.59 -3.11
CA ASP A 136 35.51 5.38 -4.51
C ASP A 136 34.42 4.69 -5.36
N VAL A 137 33.17 4.59 -4.83
CA VAL A 137 32.08 3.94 -5.55
C VAL A 137 31.07 4.94 -6.07
N VAL A 138 30.49 4.61 -7.22
CA VAL A 138 29.43 5.42 -7.86
C VAL A 138 28.07 5.12 -7.22
N LYS A 139 27.80 3.86 -6.87
CA LYS A 139 26.50 3.42 -6.38
C LYS A 139 26.58 2.98 -4.91
N VAL A 140 25.65 3.49 -4.11
CA VAL A 140 25.58 3.24 -2.65
C VAL A 140 24.15 2.94 -2.25
N TYR A 141 23.98 1.92 -1.42
CA TYR A 141 22.71 1.63 -0.74
C TYR A 141 22.70 2.30 0.63
N MET A 142 21.56 2.81 1.05
CA MET A 142 21.36 3.37 2.38
C MET A 142 20.19 2.66 3.05
N ALA A 143 20.42 2.09 4.23
CA ALA A 143 19.41 1.40 5.02
C ALA A 143 19.18 2.11 6.36
N GLU A 144 18.15 1.70 7.11
CA GLU A 144 17.82 2.30 8.39
C GLU A 144 18.82 1.92 9.49
N GLY A 145 19.25 0.66 9.50
CA GLY A 145 20.08 0.10 10.55
C GLY A 145 21.41 -0.49 10.07
N GLU A 146 22.37 -0.63 11.02
CA GLU A 146 23.69 -1.21 10.75
C GLU A 146 23.60 -2.69 10.33
N LYS A 147 22.65 -3.45 10.90
CA LYS A 147 22.37 -4.86 10.54
C LYS A 147 22.03 -5.01 9.06
N ASP A 148 21.25 -4.07 8.52
CA ASP A 148 20.83 -4.09 7.13
C ASP A 148 21.99 -3.75 6.20
N VAL A 149 22.85 -2.81 6.62
CA VAL A 149 24.09 -2.53 5.91
C VAL A 149 24.96 -3.77 5.81
N GLU A 150 25.19 -4.49 6.93
CA GLU A 150 25.96 -5.73 6.94
C GLU A 150 25.34 -6.82 6.06
N THR A 151 24.01 -6.88 5.99
CA THR A 151 23.29 -7.80 5.09
C THR A 151 23.51 -7.45 3.61
N LEU A 152 23.40 -6.17 3.26
CA LEU A 152 23.67 -5.70 1.90
C LEU A 152 25.12 -5.95 1.48
N GLU A 153 26.06 -5.78 2.40
CA GLU A 153 27.48 -6.05 2.13
C GLU A 153 27.76 -7.55 1.93
N ARG A 154 27.10 -8.45 2.68
CA ARG A 154 27.16 -9.90 2.40
C ARG A 154 26.66 -10.25 1.00
N MET A 155 25.67 -9.50 0.50
CA MET A 155 25.21 -9.61 -0.87
C MET A 155 26.19 -9.00 -1.89
N GLY A 156 27.32 -8.42 -1.46
CA GLY A 156 28.31 -7.77 -2.32
C GLY A 156 27.89 -6.39 -2.82
N LEU A 157 27.06 -5.68 -2.04
CA LEU A 157 26.59 -4.33 -2.33
C LEU A 157 27.26 -3.33 -1.37
N THR A 158 27.66 -2.15 -1.86
CA THR A 158 28.19 -1.10 -0.98
C THR A 158 27.06 -0.39 -0.28
N ALA A 159 27.04 -0.41 1.05
CA ALA A 159 25.95 0.13 1.83
C ALA A 159 26.41 1.01 3.01
N THR A 160 25.51 1.82 3.52
CA THR A 160 25.73 2.70 4.68
C THR A 160 24.45 2.96 5.44
N THR A 161 24.57 3.48 6.65
CA THR A 161 23.47 4.07 7.42
C THR A 161 23.93 5.28 8.24
N SER A 162 22.95 6.07 8.67
CA SER A 162 23.15 7.15 9.63
C SER A 162 23.39 6.60 11.05
N PRO A 163 24.25 7.18 11.87
CA PRO A 163 24.58 6.66 13.21
C PRO A 163 23.37 6.50 14.14
N ASN A 164 22.32 7.27 13.94
CA ASN A 164 21.14 7.28 14.80
C ASN A 164 19.90 6.60 14.18
N GLY A 165 20.03 6.02 12.97
CA GLY A 165 18.92 5.36 12.28
C GLY A 165 17.70 6.25 12.12
N ALA A 166 16.49 5.67 12.12
CA ALA A 166 15.22 6.39 11.99
C ALA A 166 14.92 7.40 13.11
N GLY A 167 15.61 7.30 14.26
CA GLY A 167 15.37 8.19 15.40
C GLY A 167 15.84 9.64 15.20
N SER A 168 16.49 9.98 14.09
CA SER A 168 17.00 11.34 13.85
C SER A 168 17.15 11.67 12.36
N LYS A 169 17.04 12.95 12.06
CA LYS A 169 17.30 13.48 10.71
C LYS A 169 18.75 13.26 10.31
N LEU A 170 18.97 12.98 9.02
CA LEU A 170 20.32 12.90 8.46
C LEU A 170 21.02 14.25 8.61
N ARG A 171 22.16 14.27 9.29
CA ARG A 171 22.92 15.50 9.51
C ARG A 171 23.46 16.06 8.19
N SER A 172 23.39 17.37 8.04
CA SER A 172 23.81 18.08 6.82
C SER A 172 25.31 17.90 6.49
N ASP A 173 26.18 17.70 7.51
CA ASP A 173 27.59 17.43 7.32
C ASP A 173 27.90 16.05 6.72
N LEU A 174 26.94 15.10 6.81
CA LEU A 174 27.04 13.77 6.23
C LEU A 174 26.59 13.71 4.77
N VAL A 175 25.70 14.61 4.35
CA VAL A 175 25.16 14.68 2.98
C VAL A 175 26.24 14.85 1.92
N ARG A 176 27.36 15.50 2.23
CA ARG A 176 28.48 15.73 1.30
C ARG A 176 29.09 14.45 0.73
N TYR A 177 29.00 13.32 1.45
CA TYR A 177 29.56 12.06 1.02
C TYR A 177 28.76 11.34 -0.07
N PHE A 178 27.55 11.82 -0.35
CA PHE A 178 26.69 11.32 -1.44
C PHE A 178 26.85 12.14 -2.74
N LYS A 179 27.73 13.14 -2.78
CA LYS A 179 27.92 13.99 -3.97
C LYS A 179 28.33 13.14 -5.18
N GLY A 180 27.54 13.24 -6.27
CA GLY A 180 27.79 12.56 -7.53
C GLY A 180 27.57 11.04 -7.52
N LYS A 181 26.90 10.49 -6.49
CA LYS A 181 26.62 9.08 -6.36
C LYS A 181 25.19 8.74 -6.74
N ASP A 182 24.98 7.52 -7.21
CA ASP A 182 23.68 6.92 -7.37
C ASP A 182 23.28 6.25 -6.04
N VAL A 183 22.24 6.74 -5.40
CA VAL A 183 21.84 6.31 -4.05
C VAL A 183 20.53 5.56 -4.11
N VAL A 184 20.50 4.36 -3.52
CA VAL A 184 19.30 3.56 -3.33
C VAL A 184 19.01 3.49 -1.85
N ILE A 185 17.88 4.06 -1.41
CA ILE A 185 17.49 4.09 -0.01
C ILE A 185 16.43 3.03 0.23
N LEU A 186 16.68 2.16 1.20
CA LEU A 186 15.75 1.11 1.60
C LEU A 186 14.99 1.53 2.85
N SER A 187 13.68 1.39 2.85
CA SER A 187 12.86 1.59 4.03
C SER A 187 12.34 0.29 4.59
N ASP A 188 12.26 0.21 5.90
CA ASP A 188 11.54 -0.86 6.59
C ASP A 188 10.04 -0.82 6.24
N ASN A 189 9.34 -1.93 6.47
CA ASN A 189 7.91 -2.06 6.18
C ASN A 189 7.04 -1.46 7.30
N ASP A 190 7.31 -0.19 7.65
CA ASP A 190 6.48 0.59 8.57
C ASP A 190 6.54 2.10 8.24
N GLU A 191 5.69 2.88 8.89
CA GLU A 191 5.57 4.32 8.66
C GLU A 191 6.87 5.08 9.02
N THR A 192 7.53 4.66 10.11
CA THR A 192 8.77 5.28 10.60
C THR A 192 9.91 5.07 9.61
N GLY A 193 10.05 3.86 9.05
CA GLY A 193 11.05 3.54 8.03
C GLY A 193 10.81 4.29 6.72
N ILE A 194 9.56 4.42 6.31
CA ILE A 194 9.18 5.19 5.11
C ILE A 194 9.51 6.67 5.30
N ASP A 195 9.21 7.24 6.46
CA ASP A 195 9.52 8.65 6.78
C ASP A 195 11.02 8.89 6.84
N PHE A 196 11.78 7.96 7.43
CA PHE A 196 13.23 8.01 7.44
C PHE A 196 13.81 8.01 6.01
N ALA A 197 13.37 7.08 5.17
CA ALA A 197 13.84 6.96 3.78
C ALA A 197 13.53 8.21 2.96
N ASN A 198 12.33 8.74 3.07
CA ASN A 198 11.91 9.97 2.41
C ASN A 198 12.76 11.17 2.87
N HIS A 199 12.97 11.31 4.18
CA HIS A 199 13.79 12.39 4.73
C HIS A 199 15.27 12.29 4.29
N CYS A 200 15.83 11.07 4.24
CA CYS A 200 17.17 10.84 3.71
C CYS A 200 17.23 11.21 2.22
N ALA A 201 16.22 10.80 1.42
CA ALA A 201 16.13 11.10 0.01
C ALA A 201 16.10 12.61 -0.23
N GLU A 202 15.28 13.35 0.49
CA GLU A 202 15.21 14.82 0.43
C GLU A 202 16.54 15.49 0.74
N SER A 203 17.25 14.99 1.76
CA SER A 203 18.53 15.56 2.20
C SER A 203 19.68 15.27 1.23
N ILE A 204 19.73 14.05 0.68
CA ILE A 204 20.81 13.54 -0.18
C ILE A 204 20.67 14.05 -1.62
N ARG A 205 19.43 14.09 -2.11
CA ARG A 205 19.06 14.39 -3.47
C ARG A 205 19.78 15.62 -4.09
N PRO A 206 19.94 16.79 -3.41
CA PRO A 206 20.62 17.95 -3.99
C PRO A 206 22.11 17.72 -4.30
N LYS A 207 22.70 16.63 -3.82
CA LYS A 207 24.12 16.31 -3.97
C LYS A 207 24.38 15.02 -4.76
N ALA A 208 23.44 14.08 -4.74
CA ALA A 208 23.55 12.82 -5.45
C ALA A 208 23.34 13.00 -6.96
N ASN A 209 23.84 12.06 -7.74
CA ASN A 209 23.55 11.93 -9.18
C ASN A 209 22.12 11.43 -9.39
N SER A 210 21.74 10.37 -8.65
CA SER A 210 20.37 9.85 -8.62
C SER A 210 20.01 9.37 -7.22
N VAL A 211 18.70 9.39 -6.89
CA VAL A 211 18.19 8.83 -5.62
C VAL A 211 16.95 8.00 -5.95
N LYS A 212 16.94 6.77 -5.50
CA LYS A 212 15.78 5.86 -5.52
C LYS A 212 15.38 5.52 -4.10
N VAL A 213 14.10 5.40 -3.83
CA VAL A 213 13.57 4.88 -2.57
C VAL A 213 12.82 3.60 -2.88
N ILE A 214 13.12 2.53 -2.15
CA ILE A 214 12.52 1.21 -2.31
C ILE A 214 12.03 0.75 -0.95
N LYS A 215 10.77 0.39 -0.85
CA LYS A 215 10.19 -0.15 0.38
C LYS A 215 10.44 -1.65 0.48
N ALA A 216 10.63 -2.16 1.68
CA ALA A 216 10.81 -3.60 1.89
C ALA A 216 9.68 -4.43 1.28
N ALA A 217 8.43 -3.96 1.32
CA ALA A 217 7.30 -4.61 0.67
C ALA A 217 7.33 -4.58 -0.88
N GLU A 218 8.10 -3.69 -1.48
CA GLU A 218 8.32 -3.65 -2.94
C GLU A 218 9.39 -4.68 -3.37
N ILE A 219 10.30 -5.06 -2.44
CA ILE A 219 11.28 -6.11 -2.64
C ILE A 219 10.63 -7.48 -2.43
N TYR A 220 9.88 -7.64 -1.34
CA TYR A 220 9.22 -8.88 -0.98
C TYR A 220 7.84 -8.58 -0.37
N PRO A 221 6.72 -8.79 -1.12
CA PRO A 221 5.37 -8.39 -0.68
C PRO A 221 4.90 -9.03 0.63
N ASP A 222 5.38 -10.24 0.92
CA ASP A 222 5.01 -10.99 2.14
C ASP A 222 5.92 -10.67 3.35
N VAL A 223 6.75 -9.63 3.27
CA VAL A 223 7.54 -9.19 4.41
C VAL A 223 6.63 -8.72 5.55
N LYS A 224 6.91 -9.19 6.76
CA LYS A 224 6.14 -8.85 7.96
C LYS A 224 6.12 -7.33 8.21
N ALA A 225 5.14 -6.85 8.97
CA ALA A 225 5.14 -5.48 9.48
C ALA A 225 6.46 -5.22 10.26
N LYS A 226 7.10 -4.07 10.00
CA LYS A 226 8.45 -3.70 10.50
C LYS A 226 9.58 -4.61 10.02
N GLY A 227 9.35 -5.38 8.96
CA GLY A 227 10.40 -6.20 8.35
C GLY A 227 11.33 -5.35 7.48
N ASP A 228 12.59 -5.73 7.49
CA ASP A 228 13.72 -5.09 6.83
C ASP A 228 14.33 -5.99 5.75
N ILE A 229 15.35 -5.52 5.05
CA ILE A 229 16.09 -6.31 4.05
C ILE A 229 16.79 -7.53 4.68
N SER A 230 17.18 -7.45 5.94
CA SER A 230 17.77 -8.58 6.65
C SER A 230 16.75 -9.67 6.96
N ASP A 231 15.50 -9.29 7.23
CA ASP A 231 14.39 -10.23 7.40
C ASP A 231 14.07 -10.93 6.07
N ILE A 232 14.07 -10.19 4.97
CA ILE A 232 13.88 -10.77 3.62
C ILE A 232 15.00 -11.76 3.33
N ALA A 233 16.27 -11.39 3.55
CA ALA A 233 17.41 -12.27 3.33
C ALA A 233 17.35 -13.53 4.21
N ALA A 234 16.83 -13.43 5.43
CA ALA A 234 16.65 -14.58 6.31
C ALA A 234 15.55 -15.55 5.78
N ILE A 235 14.57 -15.07 5.04
CA ILE A 235 13.49 -15.89 4.47
C ILE A 235 13.93 -16.55 3.16
N VAL A 236 14.53 -15.80 2.23
CA VAL A 236 14.77 -16.26 0.86
C VAL A 236 16.24 -16.55 0.55
N GLY A 237 17.16 -16.19 1.44
CA GLY A 237 18.62 -16.26 1.25
C GLY A 237 19.20 -15.01 0.58
N ASP A 238 20.51 -14.77 0.78
CA ASP A 238 21.19 -13.54 0.35
C ASP A 238 21.15 -13.36 -1.18
N ASP A 239 21.35 -14.41 -1.97
CA ASP A 239 21.37 -14.34 -3.45
C ASP A 239 19.98 -14.00 -4.01
N GLU A 240 18.93 -14.63 -3.50
CA GLU A 240 17.57 -14.36 -3.96
C GLU A 240 17.10 -12.97 -3.49
N ALA A 241 17.43 -12.57 -2.26
CA ALA A 241 17.15 -11.23 -1.77
C ALA A 241 17.83 -10.15 -2.63
N LYS A 242 19.09 -10.37 -3.04
CA LYS A 242 19.79 -9.49 -3.99
C LYS A 242 19.09 -9.42 -5.35
N ARG A 243 18.64 -10.57 -5.86
CA ARG A 243 17.90 -10.63 -7.14
C ARG A 243 16.59 -9.84 -7.05
N LEU A 244 15.82 -10.01 -5.99
CA LEU A 244 14.57 -9.29 -5.74
C LEU A 244 14.81 -7.80 -5.56
N LEU A 245 15.82 -7.40 -4.80
CA LEU A 245 16.22 -6.01 -4.65
C LEU A 245 16.60 -5.37 -5.99
N THR A 246 17.38 -6.07 -6.80
CA THR A 246 17.78 -5.60 -8.15
C THR A 246 16.55 -5.44 -9.06
N ALA A 247 15.58 -6.36 -8.98
CA ALA A 247 14.34 -6.25 -9.74
C ALA A 247 13.51 -5.05 -9.27
N ALA A 248 13.36 -4.87 -7.95
CA ALA A 248 12.67 -3.71 -7.38
C ALA A 248 13.37 -2.39 -7.75
N GLU A 249 14.70 -2.36 -7.75
CA GLU A 249 15.47 -1.19 -8.17
C GLU A 249 15.26 -0.82 -9.64
N ASN A 250 15.15 -1.80 -10.53
CA ASN A 250 14.91 -1.57 -11.97
C ASN A 250 13.51 -1.00 -12.21
N THR A 251 12.55 -1.31 -11.34
CA THR A 251 11.19 -0.78 -11.40
C THR A 251 11.01 0.50 -10.59
N ALA A 252 11.86 0.73 -9.59
CA ALA A 252 11.80 1.94 -8.77
C ALA A 252 12.10 3.18 -9.62
N LEU A 253 11.14 4.09 -9.60
CA LEU A 253 11.32 5.41 -10.23
C LEU A 253 12.48 6.13 -9.55
N THR A 254 13.41 6.63 -10.36
CA THR A 254 14.39 7.61 -9.85
C THR A 254 13.59 8.78 -9.31
N VAL A 255 13.84 9.16 -8.07
CA VAL A 255 13.31 10.40 -7.50
C VAL A 255 14.00 11.53 -8.26
N GLU A 256 13.51 11.83 -9.48
CA GLU A 256 14.08 12.93 -10.24
C GLU A 256 13.83 14.25 -9.53
N THR A 257 14.87 15.03 -9.44
CA THR A 257 14.74 16.45 -9.21
C THR A 257 14.00 17.02 -10.41
N VAL A 258 12.77 17.47 -10.19
CA VAL A 258 12.34 18.66 -10.92
C VAL A 258 13.23 19.76 -10.36
N VAL A 259 14.36 19.97 -11.02
CA VAL A 259 15.20 21.12 -10.70
C VAL A 259 14.34 22.32 -11.05
N PRO A 260 14.01 23.20 -10.09
CA PRO A 260 13.42 24.48 -10.43
C PRO A 260 14.28 25.09 -11.54
N SER A 261 13.67 25.63 -12.57
CA SER A 261 14.41 26.37 -13.61
C SER A 261 15.45 27.22 -12.91
N LYS A 262 16.72 27.09 -13.35
CA LYS A 262 17.85 27.78 -12.70
C LYS A 262 17.46 29.25 -12.48
N PRO A 263 17.65 29.82 -11.30
CA PRO A 263 17.32 31.21 -11.08
C PRO A 263 18.15 32.11 -12.07
N PRO A 264 17.61 33.20 -12.56
CA PRO A 264 18.35 34.12 -13.41
C PRO A 264 19.71 34.45 -12.78
N GLU A 265 20.79 34.41 -13.56
CA GLU A 265 22.16 34.69 -13.06
C GLU A 265 22.48 36.17 -12.96
N ASN A 266 21.83 36.98 -13.80
CA ASN A 266 22.04 38.42 -13.89
C ASN A 266 20.71 39.19 -14.06
N ALA A 267 20.81 40.52 -14.14
CA ALA A 267 19.66 41.42 -14.26
C ALA A 267 18.91 41.25 -15.60
N ASP A 268 19.64 41.07 -16.70
CA ASP A 268 19.05 40.93 -18.03
C ASP A 268 18.25 39.61 -18.14
N GLU A 269 18.81 38.56 -17.63
CA GLU A 269 18.11 37.26 -17.52
C GLU A 269 16.86 37.37 -16.62
N ALA A 270 16.90 38.14 -15.55
CA ALA A 270 15.75 38.36 -14.68
C ALA A 270 14.64 39.14 -15.39
N VAL A 271 15.00 40.17 -16.18
CA VAL A 271 14.02 40.89 -17.02
C VAL A 271 13.41 39.95 -18.05
N ALA A 272 14.23 39.18 -18.76
CA ALA A 272 13.72 38.16 -19.71
C ALA A 272 12.83 37.15 -19.03
N PHE A 273 13.21 36.63 -17.85
CA PHE A 273 12.45 35.67 -17.07
C PHE A 273 10.99 36.08 -16.78
N PHE A 274 10.78 37.37 -16.43
CA PHE A 274 9.44 37.93 -16.22
C PHE A 274 8.74 38.30 -17.54
N ARG A 275 9.48 38.98 -18.44
CA ARG A 275 8.92 39.47 -19.71
C ARG A 275 8.43 38.35 -20.62
N ASP A 276 9.15 37.24 -20.72
CA ASP A 276 8.77 36.08 -21.53
C ASP A 276 7.49 35.44 -21.05
N ARG A 277 7.09 35.73 -19.80
CA ARG A 277 5.82 35.30 -19.18
C ARG A 277 4.77 36.42 -19.19
N GLY A 278 5.05 37.55 -19.78
CA GLY A 278 4.15 38.70 -19.81
C GLY A 278 3.95 39.38 -18.44
N LEU A 279 4.88 39.19 -17.50
CA LEU A 279 4.75 39.62 -16.12
C LEU A 279 5.62 40.89 -15.88
N PHE A 280 5.08 41.80 -15.10
CA PHE A 280 5.72 43.05 -14.68
C PHE A 280 5.67 43.10 -13.16
N PRO A 281 6.74 42.69 -12.47
CA PRO A 281 6.74 42.53 -11.00
C PRO A 281 6.37 43.79 -10.23
N GLU A 282 6.68 44.96 -10.78
CA GLU A 282 6.34 46.27 -10.20
C GLU A 282 4.86 46.62 -10.23
N SER A 283 4.06 45.89 -10.99
CA SER A 283 2.59 46.08 -11.06
C SER A 283 1.82 45.41 -9.92
N TYR A 284 2.47 44.56 -9.17
CA TYR A 284 1.86 43.86 -8.03
C TYR A 284 2.00 44.67 -6.75
N THR A 285 1.11 44.45 -5.79
CA THR A 285 1.25 45.04 -4.45
C THR A 285 2.44 44.45 -3.69
N PHE A 286 3.14 45.30 -2.90
CA PHE A 286 4.34 44.86 -2.20
C PHE A 286 4.00 44.32 -0.80
N ASP A 287 3.04 43.37 -0.74
CA ASP A 287 2.56 42.69 0.44
C ASP A 287 2.45 41.17 0.20
N ASP A 288 1.93 40.44 1.16
CA ASP A 288 1.86 39.00 1.07
C ASP A 288 0.87 38.53 -0.01
N MET A 289 -0.21 39.31 -0.26
CA MET A 289 -1.20 39.03 -1.31
C MET A 289 -0.63 39.23 -2.71
N GLY A 290 0.07 40.36 -2.95
CA GLY A 290 0.70 40.61 -4.26
C GLY A 290 1.85 39.63 -4.56
N ASN A 291 2.62 39.27 -3.54
CA ASN A 291 3.63 38.21 -3.67
C ASN A 291 3.02 36.84 -3.96
N ALA A 292 1.86 36.52 -3.37
CA ALA A 292 1.12 35.29 -3.63
C ALA A 292 0.59 35.27 -5.07
N GLN A 293 0.01 36.38 -5.55
CA GLN A 293 -0.50 36.47 -6.91
C GLN A 293 0.63 36.31 -7.93
N LEU A 294 1.74 37.05 -7.77
CA LEU A 294 2.91 36.91 -8.64
C LEU A 294 3.49 35.51 -8.65
N PHE A 295 3.52 34.84 -7.48
CA PHE A 295 3.95 33.45 -7.37
C PHE A 295 3.08 32.52 -8.19
N MET A 296 1.77 32.65 -8.10
CA MET A 296 0.83 31.81 -8.85
C MET A 296 0.83 32.13 -10.35
N ASP A 297 1.00 33.40 -10.73
CA ASP A 297 1.14 33.79 -12.14
C ASP A 297 2.43 33.25 -12.77
N LEU A 298 3.51 33.11 -11.98
CA LEU A 298 4.76 32.49 -12.43
C LEU A 298 4.68 30.96 -12.50
N PHE A 299 4.11 30.32 -11.48
CA PHE A 299 4.25 28.88 -11.26
C PHE A 299 2.92 28.13 -11.20
N GLY A 300 1.79 28.81 -11.33
CA GLY A 300 0.48 28.19 -11.23
C GLY A 300 0.18 27.15 -12.31
N SER A 301 0.90 27.17 -13.45
CA SER A 301 0.80 26.09 -14.44
C SER A 301 1.42 24.77 -13.97
N GLU A 302 2.36 24.82 -13.02
CA GLU A 302 3.06 23.66 -12.48
C GLU A 302 2.79 23.40 -10.99
N LEU A 303 2.06 24.29 -10.30
CA LEU A 303 1.75 24.20 -8.87
C LEU A 303 0.26 24.46 -8.62
N ARG A 304 -0.37 23.62 -7.82
CA ARG A 304 -1.74 23.80 -7.33
C ARG A 304 -1.82 23.37 -5.87
N PHE A 305 -2.60 24.08 -5.07
CA PHE A 305 -2.91 23.63 -3.72
C PHE A 305 -4.14 22.74 -3.74
N ASN A 306 -4.01 21.50 -3.22
CA ASN A 306 -5.14 20.62 -3.08
C ASN A 306 -5.81 20.84 -1.73
N THR A 307 -7.07 21.29 -1.75
CA THR A 307 -7.82 21.65 -0.54
C THR A 307 -8.27 20.44 0.27
N THR A 308 -8.48 19.31 -0.37
CA THR A 308 -8.86 18.06 0.28
C THR A 308 -7.67 17.43 1.00
N ALA A 309 -6.54 17.29 0.29
CA ALA A 309 -5.29 16.75 0.84
C ALA A 309 -4.58 17.76 1.77
N LYS A 310 -4.90 19.05 1.67
CA LYS A 310 -4.23 20.18 2.35
C LYS A 310 -2.73 20.28 2.05
N GLU A 311 -2.34 19.90 0.85
CA GLU A 311 -0.97 19.86 0.37
C GLU A 311 -0.83 20.55 -0.98
N TRP A 312 0.38 21.00 -1.30
CA TRP A 312 0.71 21.41 -2.65
C TRP A 312 0.83 20.18 -3.55
N PHE A 313 0.43 20.35 -4.79
CA PHE A 313 0.66 19.41 -5.87
C PHE A 313 1.50 20.08 -6.92
N VAL A 314 2.40 19.31 -7.52
CA VAL A 314 3.30 19.76 -8.57
C VAL A 314 3.09 18.94 -9.83
N PHE A 315 3.01 19.61 -10.98
CA PHE A 315 2.95 18.96 -12.29
C PHE A 315 4.34 18.69 -12.80
N VAL A 316 4.76 17.43 -12.71
CA VAL A 316 6.09 16.98 -13.10
C VAL A 316 5.98 15.66 -13.86
N LYS A 317 6.89 15.44 -14.82
CA LYS A 317 6.88 14.23 -15.66
C LYS A 317 5.49 13.94 -16.29
N GLY A 318 4.76 14.99 -16.60
CA GLY A 318 3.47 14.88 -17.28
C GLY A 318 2.28 14.50 -16.41
N HIS A 319 2.38 14.55 -15.06
CA HIS A 319 1.25 14.31 -14.17
C HIS A 319 1.38 15.09 -12.84
N TRP A 320 0.26 15.24 -12.14
CA TRP A 320 0.21 15.90 -10.84
C TRP A 320 0.68 14.95 -9.73
N GLN A 321 1.64 15.39 -8.93
CA GLN A 321 2.17 14.65 -7.79
C GLN A 321 2.06 15.48 -6.52
N ARG A 322 1.98 14.82 -5.35
CA ARG A 322 2.02 15.51 -4.06
C ARG A 322 3.39 16.15 -3.84
N ASP A 323 3.42 17.43 -3.48
CA ASP A 323 4.62 18.12 -2.99
C ASP A 323 4.70 17.95 -1.47
N THR A 324 5.24 16.82 -1.04
CA THR A 324 5.30 16.47 0.37
C THR A 324 6.06 17.52 1.17
N GLY A 325 5.38 18.09 2.18
CA GLY A 325 5.93 19.17 3.01
C GLY A 325 6.01 20.51 2.31
N GLY A 326 5.51 20.68 1.07
CA GLY A 326 5.53 21.93 0.33
C GLY A 326 6.94 22.39 -0.07
N MET A 327 7.87 21.45 -0.25
CA MET A 327 9.28 21.75 -0.49
C MET A 327 9.49 22.35 -1.86
N TYR A 328 8.81 21.83 -2.89
CA TYR A 328 8.90 22.39 -4.24
C TYR A 328 8.33 23.80 -4.30
N ALA A 329 7.17 24.05 -3.72
CA ALA A 329 6.57 25.36 -3.61
C ALA A 329 7.51 26.35 -2.87
N SER A 330 8.15 25.88 -1.79
CA SER A 330 9.12 26.70 -1.04
C SER A 330 10.37 27.06 -1.86
N GLU A 331 10.90 26.12 -2.65
CA GLU A 331 12.05 26.40 -3.53
C GLU A 331 11.68 27.36 -4.67
N LYS A 332 10.49 27.21 -5.26
CA LYS A 332 9.98 28.16 -6.26
C LYS A 332 9.79 29.55 -5.68
N MET A 333 9.35 29.68 -4.44
CA MET A 333 9.27 30.99 -3.76
C MET A 333 10.66 31.62 -3.56
N LYS A 334 11.68 30.83 -3.23
CA LYS A 334 13.08 31.32 -3.15
C LYS A 334 13.62 31.72 -4.51
N LEU A 335 13.27 30.97 -5.57
CA LEU A 335 13.63 31.32 -6.95
C LEU A 335 13.00 32.65 -7.34
N MET A 336 11.71 32.86 -7.09
CA MET A 336 11.02 34.12 -7.31
C MET A 336 11.73 35.27 -6.57
N GLN A 337 12.03 35.14 -5.28
CA GLN A 337 12.71 36.14 -4.48
C GLN A 337 14.09 36.49 -5.06
N SER A 338 14.87 35.50 -5.51
CA SER A 338 16.17 35.71 -6.14
C SER A 338 16.04 36.46 -7.48
N ALA A 339 15.04 36.05 -8.31
CA ALA A 339 14.77 36.71 -9.58
C ALA A 339 14.35 38.18 -9.40
N LEU A 340 13.47 38.46 -8.42
CA LEU A 340 13.07 39.84 -8.07
C LEU A 340 14.27 40.69 -7.60
N GLY A 341 15.20 40.12 -6.83
CA GLY A 341 16.41 40.78 -6.40
C GLY A 341 17.29 41.25 -7.57
N LYS A 342 17.39 40.44 -8.61
CA LYS A 342 18.12 40.78 -9.83
C LYS A 342 17.35 41.73 -10.74
N TYR A 343 16.03 41.58 -10.81
CA TYR A 343 15.15 42.49 -11.52
C TYR A 343 15.26 43.93 -10.97
N ALA A 344 15.36 44.11 -9.65
CA ALA A 344 15.57 45.39 -9.03
C ALA A 344 16.86 46.13 -9.54
N GLN A 345 17.87 45.35 -9.92
CA GLN A 345 19.17 45.88 -10.40
C GLN A 345 19.19 46.20 -11.90
N SER A 346 18.12 45.88 -12.64
CA SER A 346 18.07 45.96 -14.09
C SER A 346 17.82 47.39 -14.63
N GLY A 347 17.39 48.31 -13.77
CA GLY A 347 16.92 49.62 -14.22
C GLY A 347 15.52 49.64 -14.84
N ALA A 348 14.79 48.52 -14.84
CA ALA A 348 13.42 48.42 -15.39
C ALA A 348 12.45 49.32 -14.61
N ILE A 349 12.67 49.54 -13.31
CA ILE A 349 11.87 50.44 -12.47
C ILE A 349 12.54 51.85 -12.44
N ALA A 350 11.99 52.73 -13.23
CA ALA A 350 12.58 54.11 -13.39
C ALA A 350 12.30 55.04 -12.20
N ASP A 351 11.16 54.87 -11.51
CA ASP A 351 10.82 55.72 -10.35
C ASP A 351 11.57 55.24 -9.10
N LYS A 352 12.40 56.14 -8.56
CA LYS A 352 13.23 55.85 -7.37
C LYS A 352 12.42 55.46 -6.13
N LYS A 353 11.24 56.04 -5.94
CA LYS A 353 10.39 55.72 -4.78
C LYS A 353 9.75 54.32 -4.93
N ALA A 354 9.30 53.99 -6.13
CA ALA A 354 8.82 52.68 -6.46
C ALA A 354 9.92 51.62 -6.32
N LEU A 355 11.13 51.88 -6.81
CA LEU A 355 12.29 51.01 -6.67
C LEU A 355 12.62 50.73 -5.20
N THR A 356 12.68 51.79 -4.36
CA THR A 356 12.98 51.64 -2.92
C THR A 356 11.91 50.74 -2.23
N SER A 357 10.64 50.92 -2.57
CA SER A 357 9.55 50.09 -2.04
C SER A 357 9.64 48.64 -2.52
N PHE A 358 9.99 48.44 -3.79
CA PHE A 358 10.20 47.12 -4.39
C PHE A 358 11.37 46.37 -3.72
N GLU A 359 12.55 47.06 -3.58
CA GLU A 359 13.73 46.49 -2.90
C GLU A 359 13.40 46.10 -1.43
N SER A 360 12.61 46.92 -0.75
CA SER A 360 12.14 46.62 0.61
C SER A 360 11.30 45.36 0.65
N ASN A 361 10.40 45.16 -0.33
CA ASN A 361 9.60 43.95 -0.45
C ASN A 361 10.49 42.72 -0.73
N VAL A 362 11.43 42.81 -1.66
CA VAL A 362 12.40 41.75 -1.98
C VAL A 362 13.19 41.34 -0.73
N LYS A 363 13.63 42.32 0.07
CA LYS A 363 14.33 42.07 1.33
C LYS A 363 13.42 41.38 2.37
N ARG A 364 12.14 41.77 2.42
CA ARG A 364 11.13 41.11 3.29
C ARG A 364 10.94 39.63 2.90
N LEU A 365 10.81 39.33 1.60
CA LEU A 365 10.70 37.97 1.09
C LEU A 365 11.93 37.09 1.40
N GLY A 366 13.07 37.70 1.73
CA GLY A 366 14.23 36.98 2.28
C GLY A 366 13.96 36.29 3.62
N LYS A 367 12.92 36.72 4.38
CA LYS A 367 12.56 36.13 5.67
C LYS A 367 11.62 34.95 5.47
N LEU A 368 11.83 33.87 6.24
CA LEU A 368 11.05 32.66 6.16
C LEU A 368 9.54 32.88 6.38
N ASN A 369 9.20 33.57 7.46
CA ASN A 369 7.81 33.86 7.83
C ASN A 369 7.03 34.62 6.76
N VAL A 370 7.68 35.54 6.01
CA VAL A 370 7.05 36.27 4.89
C VAL A 370 6.81 35.36 3.71
N ARG A 371 7.76 34.48 3.37
CA ARG A 371 7.57 33.50 2.31
C ARG A 371 6.46 32.50 2.65
N GLU A 372 6.38 32.06 3.90
CA GLU A 372 5.31 31.18 4.37
C GLU A 372 3.95 31.88 4.33
N ALA A 373 3.87 33.16 4.69
CA ALA A 373 2.64 33.95 4.59
C ALA A 373 2.17 34.07 3.14
N ALA A 374 3.05 34.45 2.23
CA ALA A 374 2.74 34.53 0.80
C ALA A 374 2.33 33.17 0.21
N LEU A 375 3.02 32.08 0.57
CA LEU A 375 2.62 30.72 0.16
C LEU A 375 1.28 30.30 0.74
N LYS A 376 0.94 30.75 1.96
CA LYS A 376 -0.36 30.47 2.57
C LYS A 376 -1.48 31.21 1.84
N ASP A 377 -1.28 32.46 1.45
CA ASP A 377 -2.23 33.22 0.64
C ASP A 377 -2.37 32.63 -0.77
N ALA A 378 -1.27 32.19 -1.39
CA ALA A 378 -1.27 31.53 -2.69
C ALA A 378 -2.14 30.28 -2.76
N ARG A 379 -2.38 29.59 -1.63
CA ARG A 379 -3.27 28.40 -1.55
C ARG A 379 -4.71 28.69 -1.96
N SER A 380 -5.16 29.93 -1.86
CA SER A 380 -6.51 30.34 -2.24
C SER A 380 -6.64 30.77 -3.69
N ILE A 381 -5.52 30.78 -4.43
CA ILE A 381 -5.48 31.14 -5.84
C ILE A 381 -5.36 29.84 -6.64
N ASP A 382 -6.36 29.57 -7.49
CA ASP A 382 -6.36 28.46 -8.45
C ASP A 382 -6.08 27.08 -7.79
N TRP A 383 -6.91 26.69 -6.83
CA TRP A 383 -6.81 25.41 -6.12
C TRP A 383 -7.47 24.26 -6.89
N ILE A 384 -7.17 23.03 -6.47
CA ILE A 384 -7.81 21.80 -6.94
C ILE A 384 -8.44 21.03 -5.78
N GLU A 385 -9.42 20.20 -6.09
CA GLU A 385 -10.02 19.20 -5.21
C GLU A 385 -9.69 17.79 -5.73
N ASN A 386 -9.73 16.80 -4.84
CA ASN A 386 -9.37 15.43 -5.23
C ASN A 386 -10.27 14.85 -6.32
N ASP A 387 -11.54 15.23 -6.37
CA ASP A 387 -12.53 14.78 -7.35
C ASP A 387 -12.28 15.29 -8.76
N ARG A 388 -11.50 16.38 -8.91
CA ARG A 388 -11.05 16.87 -10.21
C ARG A 388 -9.88 16.08 -10.79
N LEU A 389 -9.08 15.42 -9.92
CA LEU A 389 -7.98 14.59 -10.37
C LEU A 389 -8.50 13.26 -10.92
N ASP A 390 -7.92 12.83 -12.05
CA ASP A 390 -8.26 11.57 -12.74
C ASP A 390 -9.75 11.41 -13.08
N SER A 391 -10.48 12.53 -13.24
CA SER A 391 -11.94 12.55 -13.45
C SER A 391 -12.34 12.07 -14.84
N ASP A 392 -11.51 12.24 -15.86
CA ASP A 392 -11.80 11.74 -17.22
C ASP A 392 -11.38 10.26 -17.35
N PRO A 393 -12.36 9.32 -17.42
CA PRO A 393 -12.06 7.89 -17.51
C PRO A 393 -11.47 7.45 -18.86
N LEU A 394 -11.44 8.34 -19.86
CA LEU A 394 -11.00 8.05 -21.21
C LEU A 394 -9.63 8.63 -21.56
N LEU A 395 -8.97 9.32 -20.66
CA LEU A 395 -7.59 9.77 -20.84
C LEU A 395 -6.63 8.76 -20.22
N LEU A 396 -5.72 8.20 -21.01
CA LEU A 396 -4.60 7.38 -20.54
C LEU A 396 -3.31 8.18 -20.66
N ASN A 397 -2.66 8.43 -19.56
CA ASN A 397 -1.40 9.18 -19.52
C ASN A 397 -0.23 8.22 -19.70
N CYS A 398 0.43 8.28 -20.85
CA CYS A 398 1.65 7.54 -21.17
C CYS A 398 2.89 8.31 -20.79
N ILE A 399 4.08 7.69 -20.76
CA ILE A 399 5.34 8.35 -20.41
C ILE A 399 5.64 9.57 -21.31
N ASN A 400 5.25 9.51 -22.57
CA ASN A 400 5.55 10.52 -23.59
C ASN A 400 4.38 11.42 -23.99
N GLY A 401 3.20 11.32 -23.32
CA GLY A 401 2.03 12.14 -23.63
C GLY A 401 0.72 11.49 -23.21
N THR A 402 -0.40 12.16 -23.45
CA THR A 402 -1.75 11.72 -23.09
C THR A 402 -2.49 11.18 -24.30
N LEU A 403 -3.03 9.96 -24.19
CA LEU A 403 -3.83 9.29 -25.21
C LEU A 403 -5.32 9.36 -24.84
N ASN A 404 -6.15 9.86 -25.76
CA ASN A 404 -7.59 9.81 -25.62
C ASN A 404 -8.10 8.45 -26.15
N LEU A 405 -8.59 7.61 -25.27
CA LEU A 405 -9.00 6.22 -25.56
C LEU A 405 -10.26 6.10 -26.41
N LYS A 406 -11.06 7.16 -26.55
CA LYS A 406 -12.24 7.19 -27.43
C LYS A 406 -11.87 7.53 -28.86
N THR A 407 -11.00 8.53 -29.04
CA THR A 407 -10.65 9.07 -30.36
C THR A 407 -9.31 8.54 -30.87
N LEU A 408 -8.53 7.87 -30.04
CA LEU A 408 -7.16 7.42 -30.25
C LEU A 408 -6.18 8.56 -30.63
N LYS A 409 -6.57 9.81 -30.31
CA LYS A 409 -5.68 10.96 -30.51
C LYS A 409 -4.67 11.04 -29.37
N PHE A 410 -3.42 11.20 -29.73
CA PHE A 410 -2.30 11.40 -28.81
C PHE A 410 -1.88 12.87 -28.82
N LYS A 411 -1.61 13.42 -27.64
CA LYS A 411 -1.18 14.80 -27.44
C LYS A 411 -0.08 14.89 -26.39
N PRO A 412 0.75 15.97 -26.39
CA PRO A 412 1.63 16.25 -25.28
C PRO A 412 0.88 16.31 -23.95
N HIS A 413 1.61 16.11 -22.85
CA HIS A 413 1.06 16.28 -21.51
C HIS A 413 0.53 17.69 -21.29
N ASP A 414 -0.61 17.80 -20.62
CA ASP A 414 -1.27 19.07 -20.31
C ASP A 414 -1.67 19.07 -18.82
N PRO A 415 -1.20 20.05 -18.02
CA PRO A 415 -1.62 20.17 -16.62
C PRO A 415 -3.14 20.26 -16.44
N ASN A 416 -3.86 20.80 -17.44
CA ASN A 416 -5.31 20.96 -17.40
C ASN A 416 -6.07 19.65 -17.59
N ASP A 417 -5.42 18.57 -18.00
CA ASP A 417 -6.01 17.24 -18.01
C ASP A 417 -6.26 16.71 -16.59
N MET A 418 -5.68 17.34 -15.56
CA MET A 418 -5.85 17.01 -14.14
C MET A 418 -5.57 15.52 -13.85
N ILE A 419 -4.52 14.97 -14.44
CA ILE A 419 -4.14 13.56 -14.27
C ILE A 419 -3.06 13.45 -13.21
N SER A 420 -3.27 12.57 -12.22
CA SER A 420 -2.30 12.28 -11.15
C SER A 420 -1.58 10.94 -11.34
N LYS A 421 -1.85 10.24 -12.42
CA LYS A 421 -1.33 8.89 -12.71
C LYS A 421 -0.58 8.85 -14.03
N ILE A 422 0.36 7.92 -14.12
CA ILE A 422 1.11 7.67 -15.35
C ILE A 422 1.20 6.16 -15.59
N SER A 423 0.99 5.74 -16.84
CA SER A 423 1.22 4.36 -17.25
C SER A 423 2.70 4.08 -17.45
N GLY A 424 3.11 2.81 -17.39
CA GLY A 424 4.51 2.42 -17.57
C GLY A 424 4.95 2.31 -19.04
N VAL A 425 4.23 2.94 -19.98
CA VAL A 425 4.44 2.74 -21.42
C VAL A 425 4.78 4.04 -22.15
N ILE A 426 5.73 3.93 -23.10
CA ILE A 426 5.95 4.93 -24.14
C ILE A 426 5.03 4.55 -25.31
N TYR A 427 4.08 5.39 -25.64
CA TYR A 427 3.17 5.13 -26.75
C TYR A 427 3.87 5.34 -28.10
N ASP A 428 3.96 4.28 -28.87
CA ASP A 428 4.37 4.28 -30.27
C ASP A 428 3.28 3.56 -31.10
N PRO A 429 2.54 4.26 -31.98
CA PRO A 429 1.46 3.66 -32.75
C PRO A 429 1.94 2.59 -33.75
N ALA A 430 3.22 2.52 -34.06
CA ALA A 430 3.79 1.52 -34.96
C ALA A 430 4.31 0.25 -34.25
N ALA A 431 4.40 0.30 -32.89
CA ALA A 431 4.95 -0.80 -32.12
C ALA A 431 4.07 -2.06 -32.22
N LYS A 432 4.71 -3.23 -32.27
CA LYS A 432 4.08 -4.56 -32.25
C LYS A 432 4.83 -5.46 -31.29
N SER A 433 4.13 -6.45 -30.73
CA SER A 433 4.73 -7.48 -29.89
C SER A 433 4.33 -8.88 -30.37
N PRO A 434 5.04 -9.43 -31.38
CA PRO A 434 4.77 -10.78 -31.86
C PRO A 434 4.95 -11.86 -30.80
N GLU A 435 5.79 -11.59 -29.79
CA GLU A 435 6.00 -12.47 -28.67
C GLU A 435 4.75 -12.53 -27.77
N TRP A 436 4.07 -11.39 -27.57
CA TRP A 436 2.78 -11.33 -26.90
C TRP A 436 1.69 -12.08 -27.64
N ASP A 437 1.58 -11.88 -28.97
CA ASP A 437 0.59 -12.57 -29.79
C ASP A 437 0.75 -14.10 -29.70
N LYS A 438 2.01 -14.59 -29.80
CA LYS A 438 2.33 -16.01 -29.66
C LYS A 438 2.00 -16.51 -28.22
N PHE A 439 2.32 -15.73 -27.23
CA PHE A 439 2.03 -16.07 -25.83
C PHE A 439 0.53 -16.21 -25.60
N ILE A 440 -0.29 -15.22 -26.04
CA ILE A 440 -1.75 -15.26 -25.92
C ILE A 440 -2.35 -16.45 -26.67
N ASP A 441 -1.93 -16.70 -27.91
CA ASP A 441 -2.39 -17.87 -28.70
C ASP A 441 -2.11 -19.18 -27.94
N THR A 442 -0.93 -19.29 -27.34
CA THR A 442 -0.53 -20.49 -26.58
C THR A 442 -1.36 -20.67 -25.31
N VAL A 443 -1.50 -19.64 -24.48
CA VAL A 443 -2.21 -19.75 -23.17
C VAL A 443 -3.73 -19.88 -23.33
N MET A 444 -4.28 -19.39 -24.45
CA MET A 444 -5.68 -19.58 -24.82
C MET A 444 -5.91 -20.91 -25.57
N CYS A 445 -4.90 -21.78 -25.69
CA CYS A 445 -4.98 -23.06 -26.39
C CYS A 445 -5.47 -22.91 -27.86
N ARG A 446 -5.09 -21.81 -28.54
CA ARG A 446 -5.53 -21.46 -29.88
C ARG A 446 -7.05 -21.22 -30.05
N ASP A 447 -7.76 -21.04 -28.96
CA ASP A 447 -9.16 -20.62 -28.98
C ASP A 447 -9.23 -19.14 -29.30
N LYS A 448 -9.60 -18.82 -30.55
CA LYS A 448 -9.63 -17.46 -31.07
C LYS A 448 -10.74 -16.62 -30.43
N ASP A 449 -11.87 -17.20 -30.11
CA ASP A 449 -12.99 -16.48 -29.51
C ASP A 449 -12.66 -16.08 -28.07
N LYS A 450 -12.01 -16.98 -27.32
CA LYS A 450 -11.50 -16.72 -25.99
C LYS A 450 -10.39 -15.68 -26.00
N ALA A 451 -9.43 -15.74 -26.97
CA ALA A 451 -8.39 -14.74 -27.13
C ALA A 451 -8.94 -13.37 -27.52
N HIS A 452 -9.92 -13.32 -28.43
CA HIS A 452 -10.63 -12.10 -28.83
C HIS A 452 -11.37 -11.45 -27.65
N PHE A 453 -12.06 -12.26 -26.85
CA PHE A 453 -12.72 -11.78 -25.63
C PHE A 453 -11.73 -11.20 -24.62
N LEU A 454 -10.60 -11.89 -24.39
CA LEU A 454 -9.53 -11.43 -23.51
C LEU A 454 -8.97 -10.08 -23.99
N GLN A 455 -8.77 -9.93 -25.31
CA GLN A 455 -8.29 -8.70 -25.92
C GLN A 455 -9.26 -7.53 -25.68
N LYS A 456 -10.57 -7.75 -25.90
CA LYS A 456 -11.61 -6.75 -25.59
C LYS A 456 -11.66 -6.40 -24.11
N ALA A 457 -11.57 -7.39 -23.22
CA ALA A 457 -11.61 -7.19 -21.78
C ALA A 457 -10.41 -6.38 -21.26
N LEU A 458 -9.19 -6.66 -21.78
CA LEU A 458 -7.99 -5.89 -21.46
C LEU A 458 -8.04 -4.49 -22.07
N GLY A 459 -8.54 -4.34 -23.31
CA GLY A 459 -8.78 -3.04 -23.93
C GLY A 459 -9.77 -2.19 -23.11
N TYR A 460 -10.91 -2.76 -22.74
CA TYR A 460 -11.87 -2.10 -21.83
C TYR A 460 -11.24 -1.72 -20.49
N SER A 461 -10.29 -2.52 -19.98
CA SER A 461 -9.61 -2.25 -18.72
C SER A 461 -8.64 -1.08 -18.78
N LEU A 462 -8.21 -0.61 -19.96
CA LEU A 462 -7.45 0.64 -20.10
C LEU A 462 -8.28 1.86 -19.69
N THR A 463 -9.60 1.80 -19.85
CA THR A 463 -10.52 2.89 -19.50
C THR A 463 -10.81 2.92 -18.00
N GLY A 464 -11.30 4.05 -17.48
CA GLY A 464 -11.91 4.15 -16.15
C GLY A 464 -13.40 3.83 -16.14
N LEU A 465 -13.98 3.30 -17.23
CA LEU A 465 -15.40 2.96 -17.32
C LEU A 465 -15.71 1.67 -16.56
N THR A 466 -16.88 1.64 -15.90
CA THR A 466 -17.45 0.45 -15.23
C THR A 466 -18.82 0.08 -15.79
N SER A 467 -19.09 0.42 -17.08
CA SER A 467 -20.38 0.19 -17.75
C SER A 467 -20.81 -1.26 -17.82
N GLU A 468 -19.85 -2.19 -17.89
CA GLU A 468 -20.10 -3.63 -17.94
C GLU A 468 -20.38 -4.26 -16.58
N GLU A 469 -20.18 -3.50 -15.49
CA GLU A 469 -20.42 -3.91 -14.10
C GLU A 469 -19.87 -5.31 -13.76
N CYS A 470 -18.72 -5.67 -14.30
CA CYS A 470 -18.18 -7.03 -14.19
C CYS A 470 -16.74 -7.05 -13.66
N PHE A 471 -16.33 -8.24 -13.23
CA PHE A 471 -14.95 -8.58 -12.91
C PHE A 471 -14.54 -9.89 -13.57
N PHE A 472 -13.25 -10.08 -13.72
CA PHE A 472 -12.68 -11.19 -14.46
C PHE A 472 -11.97 -12.16 -13.51
N ILE A 473 -12.15 -13.45 -13.73
CA ILE A 473 -11.43 -14.52 -13.03
C ILE A 473 -10.60 -15.29 -14.05
N LEU A 474 -9.28 -15.22 -13.90
CA LEU A 474 -8.33 -16.04 -14.65
C LEU A 474 -8.18 -17.37 -13.89
N TYR A 475 -8.88 -18.37 -14.36
CA TYR A 475 -8.90 -19.66 -13.70
C TYR A 475 -8.02 -20.69 -14.43
N GLY A 476 -7.21 -21.39 -13.67
CA GLY A 476 -6.47 -22.54 -14.18
C GLY A 476 -6.37 -23.58 -13.09
N ALA A 477 -6.89 -24.78 -13.36
CA ALA A 477 -6.94 -25.89 -12.38
C ALA A 477 -5.53 -26.35 -11.93
N THR A 478 -4.52 -26.08 -12.76
CA THR A 478 -3.11 -26.39 -12.48
C THR A 478 -2.29 -25.10 -12.29
N THR A 479 -1.07 -25.24 -11.83
CA THR A 479 -0.08 -24.15 -11.81
C THR A 479 0.59 -23.97 -13.19
N ARG A 480 1.42 -22.94 -13.35
CA ARG A 480 2.21 -22.69 -14.58
C ARG A 480 1.35 -22.60 -15.85
N ASN A 481 0.30 -21.77 -15.79
CA ASN A 481 -0.64 -21.57 -16.91
C ASN A 481 -0.40 -20.26 -17.68
N GLY A 482 0.57 -19.44 -17.27
CA GLY A 482 0.82 -18.13 -17.87
C GLY A 482 -0.01 -16.97 -17.28
N LYS A 483 -0.95 -17.21 -16.34
CA LYS A 483 -1.75 -16.15 -15.68
C LYS A 483 -0.88 -15.02 -15.12
N GLY A 484 0.11 -15.37 -14.28
CA GLY A 484 1.01 -14.38 -13.66
C GLY A 484 1.93 -13.66 -14.68
N THR A 485 2.28 -14.28 -15.77
CA THR A 485 3.06 -13.64 -16.85
C THR A 485 2.21 -12.57 -17.54
N MET A 486 0.98 -12.90 -17.90
CA MET A 486 0.03 -11.97 -18.51
C MET A 486 -0.24 -10.76 -17.61
N THR A 487 -0.61 -11.00 -16.36
CA THR A 487 -0.96 -9.91 -15.44
C THR A 487 0.24 -9.05 -15.07
N ASN A 488 1.46 -9.62 -15.04
CA ASN A 488 2.67 -8.83 -14.84
C ASN A 488 2.93 -7.85 -15.99
N ALA A 489 2.79 -8.29 -17.25
CA ALA A 489 2.93 -7.42 -18.41
C ALA A 489 1.87 -6.29 -18.37
N ILE A 490 0.61 -6.61 -18.05
CA ILE A 490 -0.45 -5.61 -17.93
C ILE A 490 -0.22 -4.67 -16.75
N ASN A 491 0.26 -5.14 -15.60
CA ASN A 491 0.63 -4.27 -14.49
C ASN A 491 1.74 -3.29 -14.89
N THR A 492 2.77 -3.77 -15.59
CA THR A 492 3.86 -2.92 -16.11
C THR A 492 3.34 -1.87 -17.09
N LEU A 493 2.47 -2.27 -18.01
CA LEU A 493 1.80 -1.36 -18.96
C LEU A 493 1.00 -0.29 -18.23
N MET A 494 0.19 -0.70 -17.27
CA MET A 494 -0.75 0.20 -16.58
C MET A 494 -0.06 1.14 -15.59
N GLY A 495 1.13 0.80 -15.07
CA GLY A 495 1.86 1.67 -14.12
C GLY A 495 0.99 2.06 -12.94
N ASP A 496 0.84 3.37 -12.68
CA ASP A 496 0.03 3.89 -11.56
C ASP A 496 -1.48 3.58 -11.66
N TYR A 497 -1.95 3.20 -12.84
CA TYR A 497 -3.34 2.75 -13.02
C TYR A 497 -3.56 1.30 -12.59
N ALA A 498 -2.49 0.53 -12.32
CA ALA A 498 -2.57 -0.82 -11.80
C ALA A 498 -2.37 -0.85 -10.29
N LEU A 499 -3.04 -1.80 -9.64
CA LEU A 499 -2.89 -2.02 -8.21
C LEU A 499 -3.06 -3.50 -7.89
N THR A 500 -2.24 -4.02 -6.98
CA THR A 500 -2.43 -5.35 -6.43
C THR A 500 -3.19 -5.24 -5.11
N ALA A 501 -4.30 -5.97 -5.00
CA ALA A 501 -5.15 -5.99 -3.82
C ALA A 501 -5.08 -7.35 -3.13
N ASN A 502 -5.17 -7.34 -1.79
CA ASN A 502 -5.25 -8.55 -1.00
C ASN A 502 -6.64 -9.20 -1.17
N PRO A 503 -6.73 -10.49 -1.51
CA PRO A 503 -8.01 -11.22 -1.62
C PRO A 503 -8.90 -11.10 -0.38
N GLU A 504 -8.32 -11.09 0.81
CA GLU A 504 -9.03 -10.98 2.09
C GLU A 504 -9.84 -9.68 2.24
N SER A 505 -9.49 -8.64 1.47
CA SER A 505 -10.25 -7.38 1.45
C SER A 505 -11.65 -7.55 0.84
N PHE A 506 -11.87 -8.61 0.07
CA PHE A 506 -13.13 -8.96 -0.60
C PHE A 506 -13.85 -10.16 0.04
N ALA A 507 -13.28 -10.71 1.11
CA ALA A 507 -13.85 -11.85 1.82
C ALA A 507 -15.05 -11.44 2.68
N GLN A 508 -16.02 -12.35 2.79
CA GLN A 508 -17.14 -12.20 3.71
C GLN A 508 -16.61 -12.27 5.15
N ARG A 509 -16.81 -11.21 5.94
CA ARG A 509 -16.43 -11.13 7.34
C ARG A 509 -17.65 -11.37 8.24
N SER A 510 -17.51 -12.18 9.27
CA SER A 510 -18.57 -12.47 10.25
C SER A 510 -18.89 -11.29 11.16
N ASN A 511 -17.93 -10.41 11.43
CA ASN A 511 -18.10 -9.18 12.21
C ASN A 511 -17.70 -7.96 11.36
N LYS A 512 -18.69 -7.29 10.76
CA LYS A 512 -18.50 -5.97 10.15
C LYS A 512 -18.65 -4.91 11.24
N ASP A 513 -17.55 -4.47 11.81
CA ASP A 513 -17.55 -3.18 12.50
C ASP A 513 -17.52 -2.08 11.41
N GLY A 514 -18.67 -1.45 11.18
CA GLY A 514 -18.82 -0.39 10.17
C GLY A 514 -17.94 0.85 10.43
N ARG A 515 -17.21 0.86 11.56
CA ARG A 515 -16.28 1.92 11.94
C ARG A 515 -14.82 1.63 11.56
N GLN A 516 -14.49 0.39 11.13
CA GLN A 516 -13.14 0.09 10.69
C GLN A 516 -12.82 0.82 9.40
N ALA A 517 -11.65 1.48 9.40
CA ALA A 517 -11.12 2.13 8.22
C ALA A 517 -10.96 1.10 7.09
N SER A 518 -11.61 1.37 5.96
CA SER A 518 -11.51 0.55 4.75
C SER A 518 -10.28 0.94 3.92
N GLY A 519 -9.10 1.01 4.54
CA GLY A 519 -7.86 1.44 3.89
C GLY A 519 -7.56 0.69 2.60
N ASP A 520 -7.82 -0.63 2.58
CA ASP A 520 -7.66 -1.45 1.39
C ASP A 520 -8.58 -1.02 0.25
N ILE A 521 -9.82 -0.61 0.56
CA ILE A 521 -10.77 -0.13 -0.44
C ILE A 521 -10.43 1.32 -0.83
N ALA A 522 -9.97 2.13 0.10
CA ALA A 522 -9.55 3.51 -0.18
C ALA A 522 -8.40 3.58 -1.20
N ARG A 523 -7.48 2.63 -1.18
CA ARG A 523 -6.37 2.53 -2.14
C ARG A 523 -6.82 2.28 -3.58
N LEU A 524 -8.03 1.72 -3.79
CA LEU A 524 -8.56 1.42 -5.12
C LEU A 524 -9.01 2.67 -5.89
N ALA A 525 -9.14 3.82 -5.23
CA ALA A 525 -9.53 5.06 -5.87
C ALA A 525 -8.56 5.44 -7.00
N GLY A 526 -9.11 5.71 -8.19
CA GLY A 526 -8.35 6.08 -9.38
C GLY A 526 -7.58 4.94 -10.06
N ALA A 527 -7.55 3.72 -9.50
CA ALA A 527 -7.04 2.55 -10.22
C ALA A 527 -7.99 2.16 -11.37
N ARG A 528 -7.46 1.48 -12.40
CA ARG A 528 -8.24 0.91 -13.54
C ARG A 528 -8.09 -0.60 -13.64
N PHE A 529 -6.96 -1.11 -13.26
CA PHE A 529 -6.64 -2.54 -13.28
C PHE A 529 -6.27 -2.99 -11.86
N VAL A 530 -7.14 -3.76 -11.22
CA VAL A 530 -6.90 -4.28 -9.88
C VAL A 530 -6.63 -5.77 -9.96
N ASN A 531 -5.36 -6.14 -9.78
CA ASN A 531 -4.93 -7.52 -9.75
C ASN A 531 -5.18 -8.11 -8.37
N VAL A 532 -5.87 -9.26 -8.29
CA VAL A 532 -6.12 -10.00 -7.07
C VAL A 532 -5.58 -11.41 -7.23
N SER A 533 -4.56 -11.77 -6.46
CA SER A 533 -3.85 -13.03 -6.65
C SER A 533 -4.10 -14.01 -5.51
N GLU A 534 -4.29 -15.25 -5.89
CA GLU A 534 -4.28 -16.44 -5.03
C GLU A 534 -5.17 -16.34 -3.78
N PRO A 535 -6.50 -16.23 -3.95
CA PRO A 535 -7.40 -16.30 -2.80
C PRO A 535 -7.20 -17.65 -2.08
N GLN A 536 -7.33 -17.62 -0.75
CA GLN A 536 -7.24 -18.83 0.06
C GLN A 536 -8.27 -19.87 -0.39
N LYS A 537 -7.90 -21.16 -0.30
CA LYS A 537 -8.82 -22.25 -0.56
C LYS A 537 -10.02 -22.11 0.39
N ASN A 538 -11.23 -22.21 -0.16
CA ASN A 538 -12.51 -22.03 0.53
C ASN A 538 -12.82 -20.58 0.98
N MET A 539 -12.10 -19.57 0.48
CA MET A 539 -12.46 -18.17 0.69
C MET A 539 -13.89 -17.92 0.20
N GLN A 540 -14.66 -17.20 1.00
CA GLN A 540 -16.03 -16.82 0.69
C GLN A 540 -16.08 -15.35 0.26
N LEU A 541 -16.55 -15.08 -0.96
CA LEU A 541 -16.68 -13.71 -1.47
C LEU A 541 -17.85 -12.95 -0.80
N ASP A 542 -17.62 -11.70 -0.45
CA ASP A 542 -18.70 -10.78 -0.06
C ASP A 542 -19.43 -10.28 -1.32
N ALA A 543 -20.49 -10.94 -1.71
CA ALA A 543 -21.22 -10.60 -2.93
C ALA A 543 -21.81 -9.18 -2.90
N ALA A 544 -22.19 -8.65 -1.75
CA ALA A 544 -22.69 -7.29 -1.62
C ALA A 544 -21.58 -6.28 -1.91
N LEU A 545 -20.40 -6.49 -1.32
CA LEU A 545 -19.23 -5.66 -1.61
C LEU A 545 -18.82 -5.75 -3.08
N MET A 546 -18.81 -6.96 -3.67
CA MET A 546 -18.48 -7.15 -5.07
C MET A 546 -19.43 -6.40 -6.00
N LYS A 547 -20.75 -6.39 -5.71
CA LYS A 547 -21.74 -5.62 -6.48
C LYS A 547 -21.46 -4.13 -6.38
N THR A 548 -21.18 -3.60 -5.19
CA THR A 548 -20.82 -2.20 -4.97
C THR A 548 -19.54 -1.82 -5.73
N LEU A 549 -18.49 -2.65 -5.65
CA LEU A 549 -17.18 -2.37 -6.26
C LEU A 549 -17.18 -2.49 -7.80
N THR A 550 -18.09 -3.27 -8.38
CA THR A 550 -18.24 -3.40 -9.82
C THR A 550 -19.31 -2.46 -10.39
N GLY A 551 -20.15 -1.90 -9.54
CA GLY A 551 -21.19 -0.95 -9.90
C GLY A 551 -20.67 0.47 -10.17
N ARG A 552 -21.62 1.38 -10.37
CA ARG A 552 -21.35 2.83 -10.52
C ARG A 552 -21.71 3.61 -9.25
N ASP A 553 -21.91 2.89 -8.15
CA ASP A 553 -22.28 3.49 -6.87
C ASP A 553 -21.10 4.26 -6.27
N VAL A 554 -21.41 5.34 -5.57
CA VAL A 554 -20.42 6.11 -4.81
C VAL A 554 -19.98 5.28 -3.59
N ILE A 555 -18.69 5.08 -3.46
CA ILE A 555 -18.10 4.37 -2.34
C ILE A 555 -17.53 5.38 -1.36
N THR A 556 -17.91 5.26 -0.08
CA THR A 556 -17.28 5.98 1.02
C THR A 556 -16.14 5.13 1.58
N ALA A 557 -14.94 5.68 1.61
CA ALA A 557 -13.75 5.03 2.12
C ALA A 557 -12.88 6.00 2.93
N ARG A 558 -11.93 5.46 3.69
CA ARG A 558 -11.05 6.25 4.54
C ARG A 558 -9.67 5.59 4.61
N HIS A 559 -8.63 6.36 4.36
CA HIS A 559 -7.27 5.95 4.73
C HIS A 559 -7.09 6.00 6.25
N LEU A 560 -6.13 5.24 6.76
CA LEU A 560 -5.83 5.24 8.18
C LEU A 560 -5.45 6.66 8.64
N HIS A 561 -6.10 7.14 9.71
CA HIS A 561 -5.94 8.49 10.27
C HIS A 561 -6.38 9.67 9.38
N GLU A 562 -6.97 9.42 8.21
CA GLU A 562 -7.52 10.46 7.33
C GLU A 562 -9.04 10.60 7.50
N ARG A 563 -9.60 11.66 6.91
CA ARG A 563 -11.06 11.85 6.80
C ARG A 563 -11.65 10.92 5.76
N GLU A 564 -12.91 10.60 5.91
CA GLU A 564 -13.68 9.88 4.88
C GLU A 564 -13.75 10.71 3.60
N PHE A 565 -13.63 10.02 2.48
CA PHE A 565 -13.83 10.58 1.15
C PHE A 565 -14.70 9.64 0.33
N GLN A 566 -15.25 10.17 -0.75
CA GLN A 566 -16.10 9.42 -1.67
C GLN A 566 -15.45 9.31 -3.03
N PHE A 567 -15.63 8.17 -3.69
CA PHE A 567 -15.18 7.98 -5.06
C PHE A 567 -16.10 7.02 -5.81
N ILE A 568 -16.11 7.14 -7.14
CA ILE A 568 -16.79 6.20 -8.03
C ILE A 568 -15.74 5.21 -8.54
N PRO A 569 -15.97 3.89 -8.50
CA PRO A 569 -15.04 2.91 -9.03
C PRO A 569 -14.74 3.15 -10.52
N GLN A 570 -13.45 3.12 -10.85
CA GLN A 570 -12.96 3.18 -12.23
C GLN A 570 -12.26 1.89 -12.65
N PHE A 571 -12.15 0.92 -11.77
CA PHE A 571 -11.34 -0.27 -11.94
C PHE A 571 -12.15 -1.50 -12.35
N LYS A 572 -11.47 -2.40 -13.04
CA LYS A 572 -11.89 -3.79 -13.25
C LYS A 572 -10.99 -4.69 -12.43
N GLN A 573 -11.61 -5.59 -11.67
CA GLN A 573 -10.87 -6.57 -10.87
C GLN A 573 -10.51 -7.78 -11.73
N TRP A 574 -9.26 -8.22 -11.64
CA TRP A 574 -8.70 -9.37 -12.33
C TRP A 574 -8.16 -10.35 -11.30
N TRP A 575 -8.90 -11.42 -11.09
CA TRP A 575 -8.59 -12.45 -10.11
C TRP A 575 -7.77 -13.57 -10.73
N GLN A 576 -6.59 -13.87 -10.19
CA GLN A 576 -5.78 -15.02 -10.59
C GLN A 576 -5.97 -16.12 -9.56
N THR A 577 -6.43 -17.30 -9.98
CA THR A 577 -6.66 -18.38 -9.02
C THR A 577 -6.56 -19.76 -9.65
N ASN A 578 -6.18 -20.73 -8.81
CA ASN A 578 -6.31 -22.16 -9.06
C ASN A 578 -7.51 -22.75 -8.31
N PHE A 579 -8.10 -21.99 -7.37
CA PHE A 579 -9.24 -22.39 -6.58
C PHE A 579 -10.28 -21.26 -6.61
N LEU A 580 -11.43 -21.53 -7.20
CA LEU A 580 -12.51 -20.56 -7.28
C LEU A 580 -13.06 -20.27 -5.87
N PRO A 581 -13.16 -19.00 -5.45
CA PRO A 581 -13.77 -18.64 -4.17
C PRO A 581 -15.25 -19.07 -4.12
N THR A 582 -15.78 -19.34 -2.94
CA THR A 582 -17.20 -19.68 -2.81
C THR A 582 -18.06 -18.43 -2.88
N VAL A 583 -19.14 -18.47 -3.67
CA VAL A 583 -20.15 -17.41 -3.79
C VAL A 583 -21.52 -17.94 -3.38
N HIS A 584 -22.03 -17.47 -2.24
CA HIS A 584 -23.36 -17.92 -1.76
C HIS A 584 -24.54 -17.16 -2.39
N ASP A 585 -24.33 -15.91 -2.79
CA ASP A 585 -25.37 -15.13 -3.43
C ASP A 585 -25.32 -15.32 -4.96
N GLN A 586 -26.18 -16.19 -5.45
CA GLN A 586 -26.26 -16.52 -6.87
C GLN A 586 -26.64 -15.33 -7.77
N THR A 587 -27.15 -14.23 -7.18
CA THR A 587 -27.44 -13.01 -7.94
C THR A 587 -26.21 -12.34 -8.52
N LEU A 588 -25.01 -12.67 -8.01
CA LEU A 588 -23.75 -12.20 -8.59
C LEU A 588 -23.51 -12.80 -9.99
N PHE A 589 -23.94 -14.05 -10.21
CA PHE A 589 -23.87 -14.73 -11.51
C PHE A 589 -25.04 -14.32 -12.44
N SER A 590 -26.27 -14.31 -11.94
CA SER A 590 -27.44 -13.96 -12.73
C SER A 590 -27.40 -12.49 -13.24
N SER A 591 -26.71 -11.61 -12.52
CA SER A 591 -26.42 -10.22 -12.97
C SER A 591 -25.26 -10.14 -13.98
N LYS A 592 -24.73 -11.27 -14.44
CA LYS A 592 -23.61 -11.37 -15.42
C LYS A 592 -22.32 -10.65 -15.00
N ARG A 593 -22.13 -10.39 -13.70
CA ARG A 593 -20.95 -9.66 -13.17
C ARG A 593 -19.69 -10.50 -13.18
N VAL A 594 -19.82 -11.81 -13.13
CA VAL A 594 -18.67 -12.75 -13.11
C VAL A 594 -18.32 -13.15 -14.54
N LYS A 595 -17.03 -13.07 -14.90
CA LYS A 595 -16.50 -13.54 -16.18
C LYS A 595 -15.32 -14.45 -15.92
N VAL A 596 -15.49 -15.77 -16.11
CA VAL A 596 -14.43 -16.75 -15.91
C VAL A 596 -13.71 -17.02 -17.24
N ILE A 597 -12.41 -16.74 -17.29
CA ILE A 597 -11.54 -17.02 -18.43
C ILE A 597 -10.60 -18.15 -18.02
N THR A 598 -10.72 -19.31 -18.70
CA THR A 598 -9.89 -20.46 -18.36
C THR A 598 -8.52 -20.39 -19.01
N PHE A 599 -7.50 -20.76 -18.23
CA PHE A 599 -6.11 -20.93 -18.66
C PHE A 599 -5.76 -22.41 -18.59
N ASP A 600 -6.11 -23.14 -19.64
CA ASP A 600 -6.10 -24.61 -19.66
C ASP A 600 -4.72 -25.18 -20.03
N LYS A 601 -3.81 -24.35 -20.60
CA LYS A 601 -2.44 -24.75 -20.89
C LYS A 601 -1.66 -24.90 -19.59
N HIS A 602 -0.98 -26.04 -19.45
CA HIS A 602 0.06 -26.25 -18.45
C HIS A 602 1.42 -26.29 -19.14
N PHE A 603 2.39 -25.52 -18.66
CA PHE A 603 3.76 -25.55 -19.16
C PHE A 603 4.60 -26.54 -18.34
N GLY A 604 5.09 -27.58 -18.97
CA GLY A 604 6.04 -28.53 -18.40
C GLY A 604 7.41 -27.89 -18.12
N ASP A 605 8.29 -28.61 -17.45
CA ASP A 605 9.62 -28.08 -17.11
C ASP A 605 10.48 -27.80 -18.36
N ASP A 606 10.30 -28.58 -19.42
CA ASP A 606 10.93 -28.42 -20.74
C ASP A 606 10.35 -27.27 -21.57
N GLU A 607 9.11 -26.89 -21.32
CA GLU A 607 8.46 -25.74 -22.00
C GLU A 607 8.66 -24.43 -21.25
N ARG A 608 9.26 -24.47 -20.06
CA ARG A 608 9.39 -23.32 -19.19
C ARG A 608 10.43 -22.32 -19.71
N ASP A 609 9.98 -21.15 -20.13
CA ASP A 609 10.81 -20.00 -20.45
C ASP A 609 10.83 -19.02 -19.27
N VAL A 610 11.90 -19.05 -18.48
CA VAL A 610 12.07 -18.21 -17.28
C VAL A 610 12.25 -16.72 -17.61
N THR A 611 12.67 -16.40 -18.83
CA THR A 611 12.96 -15.03 -19.28
C THR A 611 11.77 -14.36 -19.97
N LEU A 612 10.75 -15.12 -20.35
CA LEU A 612 9.57 -14.60 -21.07
C LEU A 612 8.89 -13.45 -20.32
N LYS A 613 8.78 -13.59 -18.99
CA LYS A 613 8.14 -12.57 -18.13
C LYS A 613 8.87 -11.22 -18.23
N ASP A 614 10.19 -11.24 -18.24
CA ASP A 614 11.00 -10.02 -18.30
C ASP A 614 11.02 -9.45 -19.74
N ARG A 615 11.12 -10.32 -20.76
CA ARG A 615 11.09 -9.88 -22.16
C ARG A 615 9.77 -9.20 -22.53
N LEU A 616 8.63 -9.71 -22.06
CA LEU A 616 7.33 -9.07 -22.29
C LEU A 616 7.20 -7.71 -21.59
N CYS A 617 8.05 -7.41 -20.62
CA CYS A 617 8.08 -6.14 -19.91
C CYS A 617 9.09 -5.13 -20.48
N THR A 618 9.79 -5.45 -21.59
CA THR A 618 10.65 -4.46 -22.24
C THR A 618 9.82 -3.31 -22.83
N PRO A 619 10.37 -2.09 -22.95
CA PRO A 619 9.64 -0.93 -23.46
C PRO A 619 8.99 -1.18 -24.83
N GLU A 620 9.67 -1.88 -25.74
CA GLU A 620 9.19 -2.18 -27.08
C GLU A 620 7.98 -3.13 -27.04
N ASN A 621 8.08 -4.22 -26.24
CA ASN A 621 6.99 -5.17 -26.09
C ASN A 621 5.78 -4.53 -25.39
N ILE A 622 6.00 -3.75 -24.34
CA ILE A 622 4.91 -3.06 -23.62
C ILE A 622 4.19 -2.07 -24.54
N SER A 623 4.90 -1.34 -25.41
CA SER A 623 4.28 -0.47 -26.41
C SER A 623 3.42 -1.26 -27.40
N GLY A 624 3.92 -2.41 -27.89
CA GLY A 624 3.17 -3.31 -28.74
C GLY A 624 1.95 -3.93 -28.04
N ILE A 625 2.06 -4.28 -26.75
CA ILE A 625 0.94 -4.77 -25.91
C ILE A 625 -0.12 -3.68 -25.73
N LEU A 626 0.29 -2.41 -25.56
CA LEU A 626 -0.67 -1.31 -25.54
C LEU A 626 -1.47 -1.25 -26.82
N ASN A 627 -0.81 -1.31 -27.99
CA ASN A 627 -1.51 -1.28 -29.28
C ASN A 627 -2.46 -2.48 -29.45
N TRP A 628 -2.06 -3.66 -29.00
CA TRP A 628 -2.93 -4.84 -28.96
C TRP A 628 -4.17 -4.63 -28.07
N CYS A 629 -4.00 -4.00 -26.90
CA CYS A 629 -5.12 -3.63 -26.03
C CYS A 629 -6.00 -2.53 -26.65
N LEU A 630 -5.42 -1.55 -27.36
CA LEU A 630 -6.18 -0.50 -28.05
C LEU A 630 -7.03 -1.06 -29.18
N GLU A 631 -6.52 -2.06 -29.92
CA GLU A 631 -7.32 -2.78 -30.88
C GLU A 631 -8.47 -3.54 -30.22
N GLY A 632 -8.22 -4.18 -29.06
CA GLY A 632 -9.26 -4.78 -28.24
C GLY A 632 -10.31 -3.76 -27.75
N LEU A 633 -9.88 -2.55 -27.43
CA LEU A 633 -10.79 -1.46 -27.05
C LEU A 633 -11.65 -1.01 -28.24
N ARG A 634 -11.09 -0.94 -29.45
CA ARG A 634 -11.83 -0.64 -30.67
C ARG A 634 -12.91 -1.70 -30.91
N MET A 635 -12.56 -2.97 -30.83
CA MET A 635 -13.53 -4.08 -30.94
C MET A 635 -14.62 -4.00 -29.86
N TYR A 636 -14.27 -3.61 -28.63
CA TYR A 636 -15.24 -3.40 -27.56
C TYR A 636 -16.23 -2.27 -27.89
N TRP A 637 -15.78 -1.16 -28.47
CA TRP A 637 -16.70 -0.08 -28.88
C TRP A 637 -17.67 -0.51 -29.98
N GLU A 638 -17.26 -1.43 -30.84
CA GLU A 638 -18.07 -1.92 -31.95
C GLU A 638 -19.03 -3.05 -31.55
N GLU A 639 -18.57 -4.01 -30.76
CA GLU A 639 -19.26 -5.27 -30.48
C GLU A 639 -19.81 -5.39 -29.05
N GLY A 640 -19.29 -4.56 -28.13
CA GLY A 640 -19.49 -4.73 -26.68
C GLY A 640 -18.72 -5.90 -26.10
N LEU A 641 -18.87 -6.11 -24.79
CA LEU A 641 -18.17 -7.17 -24.04
C LEU A 641 -18.99 -8.50 -24.05
N LYS A 642 -19.41 -8.96 -25.22
CA LYS A 642 -20.13 -10.24 -25.36
C LYS A 642 -19.19 -11.40 -25.03
N SER A 643 -19.61 -12.26 -24.09
CA SER A 643 -18.84 -13.44 -23.67
C SER A 643 -19.00 -14.57 -24.71
N PRO A 644 -17.90 -15.19 -25.18
CA PRO A 644 -17.97 -16.40 -26.01
C PRO A 644 -18.45 -17.61 -25.19
N LEU A 645 -18.81 -18.68 -25.89
CA LEU A 645 -19.36 -19.90 -25.27
C LEU A 645 -18.45 -20.44 -24.18
N ALA A 646 -17.14 -20.53 -24.40
CA ALA A 646 -16.17 -21.02 -23.43
C ALA A 646 -16.18 -20.24 -22.12
N VAL A 647 -16.34 -18.90 -22.17
CA VAL A 647 -16.43 -18.03 -20.97
C VAL A 647 -17.78 -18.21 -20.27
N VAL A 648 -18.85 -18.36 -21.06
CA VAL A 648 -20.21 -18.60 -20.52
C VAL A 648 -20.24 -19.94 -19.78
N GLU A 649 -19.78 -21.02 -20.40
CA GLU A 649 -19.75 -22.36 -19.81
C GLU A 649 -18.89 -22.40 -18.53
N ALA A 650 -17.69 -21.83 -18.56
CA ALA A 650 -16.82 -21.73 -17.40
C ALA A 650 -17.48 -20.96 -16.24
N THR A 651 -18.20 -19.88 -16.58
CA THR A 651 -18.90 -19.07 -15.58
C THR A 651 -20.10 -19.81 -14.99
N LEU A 652 -20.86 -20.54 -15.82
CA LEU A 652 -21.97 -21.40 -15.37
C LEU A 652 -21.47 -22.56 -14.50
N ALA A 653 -20.39 -23.23 -14.91
CA ALA A 653 -19.76 -24.28 -14.10
C ALA A 653 -19.33 -23.76 -12.72
N TYR A 654 -18.81 -22.52 -12.67
CA TYR A 654 -18.49 -21.88 -11.40
C TYR A 654 -19.74 -21.58 -10.57
N ALA A 655 -20.78 -21.02 -11.19
CA ALA A 655 -22.06 -20.79 -10.50
C ALA A 655 -22.63 -22.08 -9.91
N ASP A 656 -22.61 -23.15 -10.69
CA ASP A 656 -23.08 -24.47 -10.27
C ASP A 656 -22.26 -25.04 -9.10
N SER A 657 -20.93 -24.96 -9.17
CA SER A 657 -20.06 -25.40 -8.08
C SER A 657 -20.18 -24.55 -6.80
N SER A 658 -20.62 -23.30 -6.94
CA SER A 658 -20.87 -22.39 -5.81
C SER A 658 -22.28 -22.51 -5.23
N ASP A 659 -23.22 -23.16 -5.94
CA ASP A 659 -24.59 -23.39 -5.47
C ASP A 659 -24.63 -24.58 -4.52
N LYS A 660 -24.32 -24.32 -3.27
CA LYS A 660 -24.38 -25.31 -2.17
C LYS A 660 -25.70 -26.09 -2.15
N LEU A 661 -26.81 -25.41 -2.43
CA LEU A 661 -28.11 -26.05 -2.42
C LEU A 661 -28.31 -27.02 -3.61
N LYS A 662 -27.82 -26.63 -4.79
CA LYS A 662 -27.81 -27.48 -5.99
C LYS A 662 -26.93 -28.73 -5.75
N THR A 663 -25.76 -28.55 -5.14
CA THR A 663 -24.86 -29.64 -4.79
C THR A 663 -25.54 -30.61 -3.81
N PHE A 664 -26.17 -30.09 -2.75
CA PHE A 664 -26.96 -30.90 -1.81
C PHE A 664 -28.05 -31.67 -2.53
N ILE A 665 -28.83 -31.03 -3.42
CA ILE A 665 -29.90 -31.68 -4.17
C ILE A 665 -29.34 -32.83 -5.01
N ASN A 666 -28.27 -32.60 -5.75
CA ASN A 666 -27.66 -33.58 -6.64
C ASN A 666 -27.03 -34.77 -5.87
N GLU A 667 -26.51 -34.54 -4.68
CA GLU A 667 -25.82 -35.55 -3.88
C GLU A 667 -26.73 -36.33 -2.93
N CYS A 668 -27.80 -35.68 -2.45
CA CYS A 668 -28.60 -36.21 -1.35
C CYS A 668 -30.08 -36.46 -1.71
N LEU A 669 -30.57 -35.89 -2.79
CA LEU A 669 -31.96 -36.07 -3.22
C LEU A 669 -32.02 -36.78 -4.57
N VAL A 670 -32.95 -37.74 -4.69
CA VAL A 670 -33.26 -38.44 -5.95
C VAL A 670 -34.68 -38.10 -6.32
N SER A 671 -34.90 -37.70 -7.58
CA SER A 671 -36.23 -37.52 -8.11
C SER A 671 -36.90 -38.89 -8.33
N ASP A 672 -38.01 -39.12 -7.66
CA ASP A 672 -38.81 -40.33 -7.78
C ASP A 672 -40.29 -39.95 -7.80
N GLU A 673 -40.99 -40.31 -8.88
CA GLU A 673 -42.43 -40.02 -9.07
C GLU A 673 -43.33 -40.60 -7.97
N TYR A 674 -42.86 -41.61 -7.25
CA TYR A 674 -43.63 -42.36 -6.25
C TYR A 674 -43.21 -42.07 -4.82
N SER A 675 -42.15 -41.34 -4.58
CA SER A 675 -41.62 -41.05 -3.26
C SER A 675 -41.70 -39.59 -2.91
N SER A 676 -42.00 -39.28 -1.64
CA SER A 676 -41.95 -37.93 -1.11
C SER A 676 -41.39 -37.92 0.30
N CYS A 677 -40.71 -36.86 0.68
CA CYS A 677 -40.26 -36.64 2.04
C CYS A 677 -40.78 -35.30 2.57
N THR A 678 -40.84 -35.17 3.91
CA THR A 678 -41.27 -33.92 4.51
C THR A 678 -40.16 -32.84 4.39
N ALA A 679 -40.53 -31.59 4.30
CA ALA A 679 -39.59 -30.51 4.33
C ALA A 679 -38.76 -30.43 5.63
N LYS A 680 -39.24 -31.09 6.70
CA LYS A 680 -38.49 -31.21 7.96
C LYS A 680 -37.31 -32.18 7.79
N ASP A 681 -37.54 -33.32 7.17
CA ASP A 681 -36.54 -34.37 7.02
C ASP A 681 -35.49 -33.96 5.99
N ALA A 682 -35.91 -33.37 4.87
CA ALA A 682 -35.00 -32.81 3.89
C ALA A 682 -34.12 -31.70 4.50
N TYR A 683 -34.66 -30.87 5.40
CA TYR A 683 -33.87 -29.86 6.11
C TYR A 683 -32.91 -30.47 7.13
N ILE A 684 -33.27 -31.59 7.78
CA ILE A 684 -32.34 -32.31 8.65
C ILE A 684 -31.17 -32.87 7.84
N ALA A 685 -31.46 -33.55 6.73
CA ALA A 685 -30.45 -34.03 5.81
C ALA A 685 -29.51 -32.90 5.30
N TYR A 686 -30.10 -31.76 4.93
CA TYR A 686 -29.34 -30.59 4.53
C TYR A 686 -28.39 -30.11 5.64
N LYS A 687 -28.84 -30.08 6.89
CA LYS A 687 -27.98 -29.68 8.01
C LYS A 687 -26.81 -30.64 8.24
N MET A 688 -27.09 -31.95 8.13
CA MET A 688 -26.08 -32.99 8.29
C MET A 688 -25.05 -32.90 7.16
N TRP A 689 -25.52 -32.81 5.92
CA TRP A 689 -24.67 -32.64 4.76
C TRP A 689 -23.79 -31.34 4.85
N CYS A 690 -24.39 -30.23 5.27
CA CYS A 690 -23.63 -28.99 5.50
C CYS A 690 -22.53 -29.19 6.55
N LYS A 691 -22.83 -29.87 7.66
CA LYS A 691 -21.87 -30.12 8.74
C LYS A 691 -20.72 -31.01 8.28
N GLU A 692 -20.97 -32.05 7.52
CA GLU A 692 -19.93 -32.94 6.99
C GLU A 692 -19.03 -32.24 5.95
N ASN A 693 -19.61 -31.37 5.14
CA ASN A 693 -18.89 -30.64 4.11
C ASN A 693 -18.32 -29.29 4.58
N GLY A 694 -18.41 -28.97 5.89
CA GLY A 694 -17.85 -27.73 6.44
C GLY A 694 -18.64 -26.49 6.09
N TYR A 695 -19.89 -26.59 5.64
CA TYR A 695 -20.73 -25.43 5.31
C TYR A 695 -21.55 -24.96 6.51
N LEU A 696 -21.77 -23.65 6.59
CA LEU A 696 -22.81 -23.10 7.45
C LEU A 696 -24.19 -23.31 6.80
N TYR A 697 -25.15 -23.78 7.56
CA TYR A 697 -26.54 -23.97 7.08
C TYR A 697 -27.40 -22.74 7.39
N GLU A 698 -28.29 -22.37 6.46
CA GLU A 698 -29.30 -21.33 6.67
C GLU A 698 -30.38 -21.81 7.63
N ASN A 699 -31.11 -20.83 8.22
CA ASN A 699 -32.33 -21.20 8.97
C ASN A 699 -33.38 -21.81 8.03
N LYS A 700 -34.31 -22.61 8.64
CA LYS A 700 -35.30 -23.37 7.89
C LYS A 700 -36.15 -22.51 6.96
N SER A 701 -36.54 -21.31 7.36
CA SER A 701 -37.39 -20.44 6.55
C SER A 701 -36.69 -19.96 5.27
N LYS A 702 -35.42 -19.54 5.38
CA LYS A 702 -34.61 -19.10 4.23
C LYS A 702 -34.30 -20.28 3.30
N TRP A 703 -33.94 -21.44 3.85
CA TRP A 703 -33.72 -22.66 3.09
C TRP A 703 -34.98 -23.07 2.32
N MET A 704 -36.18 -23.08 2.98
CA MET A 704 -37.45 -23.33 2.35
C MET A 704 -37.76 -22.39 1.18
N GLN A 705 -37.48 -21.11 1.35
CA GLN A 705 -37.64 -20.10 0.29
C GLN A 705 -36.77 -20.42 -0.92
N SER A 706 -35.51 -20.79 -0.69
CA SER A 706 -34.57 -21.18 -1.74
C SER A 706 -34.98 -22.46 -2.46
N MET A 707 -35.54 -23.43 -1.73
CA MET A 707 -36.04 -24.67 -2.32
C MET A 707 -37.33 -24.45 -3.12
N ARG A 708 -38.21 -23.51 -2.68
CA ARG A 708 -39.39 -23.11 -3.44
C ARG A 708 -39.02 -22.43 -4.75
N SER A 709 -38.02 -21.53 -4.74
CA SER A 709 -37.55 -20.88 -5.96
C SER A 709 -36.96 -21.83 -7.00
N LYS A 710 -36.56 -23.04 -6.57
CA LYS A 710 -36.10 -24.11 -7.44
C LYS A 710 -37.24 -25.09 -7.82
N GLY A 711 -38.50 -24.79 -7.45
CA GLY A 711 -39.67 -25.63 -7.79
C GLY A 711 -39.73 -26.96 -7.04
N LEU A 712 -38.94 -27.11 -5.95
CA LEU A 712 -38.78 -28.39 -5.24
C LEU A 712 -39.69 -28.55 -4.02
N VAL A 713 -40.49 -27.54 -3.68
CA VAL A 713 -41.44 -27.55 -2.56
C VAL A 713 -42.80 -27.10 -3.01
N GLU A 714 -43.83 -27.95 -2.76
CA GLU A 714 -45.24 -27.59 -2.93
C GLU A 714 -45.88 -27.33 -1.56
N ASP A 715 -46.70 -26.28 -1.46
CA ASP A 715 -47.57 -26.05 -0.29
C ASP A 715 -48.91 -26.77 -0.48
N ARG A 716 -49.10 -27.85 0.27
CA ARG A 716 -50.36 -28.58 0.29
C ARG A 716 -51.23 -28.20 1.49
N GLY A 717 -51.69 -26.95 1.52
CA GLY A 717 -52.62 -26.46 2.53
C GLY A 717 -52.12 -26.61 3.98
N LYS A 718 -53.01 -26.97 4.95
CA LYS A 718 -52.69 -27.06 6.38
C LYS A 718 -51.85 -28.29 6.79
N VAL A 719 -51.55 -29.21 5.89
CA VAL A 719 -50.89 -30.49 6.20
C VAL A 719 -49.36 -30.43 6.06
N GLY A 720 -48.77 -29.34 5.69
CA GLY A 720 -47.33 -29.16 5.55
C GLY A 720 -46.78 -29.38 4.14
N ASN A 721 -45.51 -29.05 3.94
CA ASN A 721 -44.85 -29.08 2.64
C ASN A 721 -44.25 -30.48 2.41
N ASN A 722 -44.62 -31.15 1.35
CA ASN A 722 -44.10 -32.46 0.95
C ASN A 722 -43.29 -32.33 -0.34
N TRP A 723 -42.31 -33.23 -0.52
CA TRP A 723 -41.41 -33.27 -1.64
C TRP A 723 -41.69 -34.46 -2.54
N CYS A 724 -41.47 -34.30 -3.83
CA CYS A 724 -41.50 -35.42 -4.76
C CYS A 724 -40.11 -36.07 -4.96
N TYR A 725 -39.26 -36.05 -3.94
CA TYR A 725 -37.91 -36.60 -4.02
C TYR A 725 -37.63 -37.54 -2.87
N ASN A 726 -36.87 -38.59 -3.17
CA ASN A 726 -36.37 -39.50 -2.16
C ASN A 726 -34.99 -39.02 -1.66
N ILE A 727 -34.72 -39.11 -0.37
CA ILE A 727 -33.42 -38.80 0.21
C ILE A 727 -32.50 -40.00 -0.02
N ILE A 728 -31.35 -39.79 -0.65
CA ILE A 728 -30.29 -40.78 -0.72
C ILE A 728 -29.80 -41.03 0.70
N ASN A 729 -29.79 -42.33 1.10
CA ASN A 729 -29.47 -42.76 2.47
C ASN A 729 -27.95 -42.71 2.75
N LYS A 730 -27.31 -41.57 2.43
CA LYS A 730 -25.89 -41.32 2.78
C LYS A 730 -25.72 -41.10 4.29
N TYR A 731 -26.74 -40.53 4.91
CA TYR A 731 -26.83 -40.34 6.34
C TYR A 731 -27.84 -41.36 6.86
N ASP A 732 -27.45 -42.36 7.57
CA ASP A 732 -28.36 -43.36 8.11
C ASP A 732 -29.40 -42.72 9.07
N ILE A 733 -30.39 -42.05 8.47
CA ILE A 733 -31.49 -41.39 9.17
C ILE A 733 -32.50 -42.46 9.61
N ALA A 734 -32.28 -43.71 9.22
CA ALA A 734 -33.17 -44.84 9.48
C ALA A 734 -33.40 -45.14 10.97
N SER A 735 -32.53 -44.68 11.87
CA SER A 735 -32.74 -44.85 13.32
C SER A 735 -33.69 -43.81 13.95
N GLU A 736 -33.94 -42.68 13.29
CA GLU A 736 -34.84 -41.63 13.78
C GLU A 736 -36.06 -41.37 12.87
N TYR A 737 -36.13 -42.00 11.71
CA TYR A 737 -37.16 -41.76 10.69
C TYR A 737 -38.15 -42.90 10.56
N LYS A 738 -39.42 -42.61 10.84
CA LYS A 738 -40.54 -43.43 10.38
C LYS A 738 -41.16 -42.80 9.14
N PRO A 739 -41.14 -43.44 7.95
CA PRO A 739 -41.79 -42.89 6.76
C PRO A 739 -43.29 -42.69 7.03
N SER A 740 -43.81 -41.51 6.69
CA SER A 740 -45.25 -41.29 6.72
C SER A 740 -45.88 -42.10 5.59
N THR A 741 -46.59 -43.16 5.95
CA THR A 741 -47.24 -44.13 5.05
C THR A 741 -48.57 -43.63 4.48
N GLN A 742 -48.68 -42.41 4.01
CA GLN A 742 -49.82 -41.95 3.23
C GLN A 742 -49.36 -40.95 2.19
N CYS A 743 -49.05 -41.43 1.00
CA CYS A 743 -48.98 -40.65 -0.22
C CYS A 743 -50.31 -40.73 -0.94
N ASP A 744 -51.04 -39.61 -1.03
CA ASP A 744 -52.06 -39.43 -2.04
C ASP A 744 -51.40 -39.34 -3.42
N GLU A 745 -52.08 -39.75 -4.50
CA GLU A 745 -51.56 -39.94 -5.84
C GLU A 745 -50.62 -38.81 -6.33
N PRO A 746 -49.43 -39.15 -6.92
CA PRO A 746 -48.47 -38.19 -7.37
C PRO A 746 -48.97 -37.40 -8.58
N ARG A 747 -48.92 -36.09 -8.50
CA ARG A 747 -49.04 -35.21 -9.70
C ARG A 747 -47.71 -35.25 -10.44
N LYS A 748 -47.79 -35.41 -11.78
CA LYS A 748 -46.65 -35.35 -12.70
C LYS A 748 -45.85 -34.05 -12.45
N VAL A 749 -44.59 -34.21 -12.10
CA VAL A 749 -43.63 -33.11 -12.09
C VAL A 749 -43.39 -32.71 -13.54
N ASN A 750 -43.73 -31.48 -13.88
CA ASN A 750 -43.59 -30.98 -15.24
C ASN A 750 -42.13 -30.97 -15.72
N GLU A 751 -41.96 -31.25 -16.99
CA GLU A 751 -40.81 -31.41 -17.88
C GLU A 751 -39.70 -30.33 -17.79
N ILE A 752 -39.60 -29.55 -16.75
CA ILE A 752 -38.62 -28.41 -16.67
C ILE A 752 -37.16 -28.90 -16.52
N MET A 753 -36.91 -30.13 -16.05
CA MET A 753 -35.55 -30.68 -15.97
C MET A 753 -35.06 -31.38 -17.25
N LEU A 754 -35.90 -31.62 -18.24
CA LEU A 754 -35.51 -32.26 -19.50
C LEU A 754 -35.11 -31.24 -20.61
N LEU A 755 -35.24 -29.94 -20.36
CA LEU A 755 -34.86 -28.92 -21.33
C LEU A 755 -33.34 -28.71 -21.43
N ASP A 756 -32.59 -29.14 -20.40
CA ASP A 756 -31.13 -28.93 -20.39
C ASP A 756 -30.35 -29.93 -21.24
N GLU A 757 -30.90 -31.11 -21.51
CA GLU A 757 -30.26 -32.10 -22.41
C GLU A 757 -30.61 -31.90 -23.90
N LYS A 758 -31.76 -31.28 -24.21
CA LYS A 758 -32.14 -30.98 -25.61
C LYS A 758 -31.49 -29.70 -26.16
N SER A 759 -31.21 -28.69 -25.32
CA SER A 759 -30.53 -27.49 -25.75
C SER A 759 -29.03 -27.68 -26.08
N ARG A 760 -28.45 -28.81 -25.62
CA ARG A 760 -27.08 -29.20 -26.01
C ARG A 760 -26.93 -29.72 -27.46
N LYS A 761 -28.03 -29.97 -28.14
CA LYS A 761 -28.00 -30.55 -29.50
C LYS A 761 -28.42 -29.61 -30.63
N THR A 762 -28.93 -28.43 -30.33
CA THR A 762 -29.27 -27.43 -31.32
C THR A 762 -28.63 -26.11 -30.92
N GLY A 763 -27.67 -25.65 -31.71
CA GLY A 763 -26.87 -24.43 -31.44
C GLY A 763 -27.65 -23.10 -31.60
N ASP A 764 -28.87 -23.05 -31.14
CA ASP A 764 -29.69 -21.83 -31.19
C ASP A 764 -29.59 -21.05 -29.90
N MET A 765 -29.21 -19.78 -30.02
CA MET A 765 -29.20 -18.77 -28.94
C MET A 765 -30.60 -18.66 -28.33
N ILE A 766 -30.73 -19.05 -27.07
CA ILE A 766 -31.96 -18.75 -26.31
C ILE A 766 -31.74 -17.41 -25.60
N ASP A 767 -32.44 -16.39 -26.07
CA ASP A 767 -32.72 -15.19 -25.28
C ASP A 767 -33.59 -15.62 -24.08
N LEU A 768 -33.00 -15.65 -22.92
CA LEU A 768 -33.73 -15.83 -21.67
C LEU A 768 -34.45 -14.52 -21.33
N PRO A 769 -35.76 -14.52 -21.11
CA PRO A 769 -36.43 -13.33 -20.62
C PRO A 769 -36.06 -13.05 -19.16
N PHE A 770 -36.00 -11.80 -18.81
CA PHE A 770 -35.63 -11.05 -17.60
C PHE A 770 -35.63 -11.76 -16.25
#